data_d12bf44a407c232daf8cce87b430c521
#
_entry.id   d12bf44a407c232daf8cce87b430c521
#
_cell.length_a   1.000
_cell.length_b   1.000
_cell.length_c   1.000
_cell.angle_alpha   90.00
_cell.angle_beta   90.00
_cell.angle_gamma   90.00
#
_symmetry.space_group_name_H-M   'P 1'
#
loop_
_entity.id
_entity.type
_entity.pdbx_description
1 polymer ?
#
loop_
_entity_poly.entity_id
_entity_poly.type
_entity_poly.pdbx_seq_one_letter_code
_entity_poly.pdbx_strand_id
1 'polypeptide(L)'
;MACSEALLHCRRCALPARLIQPLTAIDRTLTWIVATGTFVLRWLTLDFDNDYFMHMAWAADMLRGQWPVRDFVEPGFPLQTWLAYAGLRFGGYQLSWEGVIACAFISISVALTYVLCRRMDVPRWLSVIAVVIAFATFPRLYTYPKAFVYPAAMWALLRYQSHPSAQSLFLIVLATAVAFLFRHDHAAWIVAPTLIGLAFCHWRNPRFLARTITSYGIASVVMVSPWLVWVAVSGHAGQYVRFLVERGEGLTDRARLPLQIFEFDFTAPLVTIVPVDHPVIGIRWAAAVPRQQRRALEERYRLQPLPDDPDRYRLTDVDADNVKALISDPAVEDTSGIDRRSMRTPDGAFPWLYLQLQRYVPIIRLRLFPGFVTTTNAEPWLTDVTFFIPWFVLAVELVRTIGVRQDTDRGAAALAHARIIPAAVLSIITYQTLIRASPDSRLGDIVALTGFLLAWAAWRMWTLSGIARFVVRPVTVAVLLLTVASAIAYGHVTTRVSGVGVDGPINFVRRLSGVGVLYSTRPLDLYAPPGATGLARLSRWLNECTSDTARVTLIGFEPQVFFLSERGFAGGLAFYDLGWNSAEDDQALVIERWSRQEVPVVLAMDSEWGSFSRDYPAIRGWIDAHYDVVAHSAFAGGKPLTVLASRSHPSVREHQSTGLPCFR
;
A
#
# COMPACT_ATOMS: atom_id res chain seq x y z
N MET A 1 40.30 20.72 7.84
CA MET A 1 40.74 20.93 9.24
C MET A 1 39.86 21.93 10.00
N ALA A 2 39.42 23.03 9.47
CA ALA A 2 38.55 23.99 10.19
C ALA A 2 37.16 23.48 10.63
N CYS A 3 36.67 22.34 10.10
CA CYS A 3 35.41 21.73 10.48
C CYS A 3 35.43 20.96 11.82
N SER A 4 36.64 20.54 12.27
CA SER A 4 36.79 19.77 13.49
C SER A 4 36.73 20.60 14.77
N GLU A 5 37.23 21.82 14.73
CA GLU A 5 37.28 22.70 15.93
C GLU A 5 35.92 23.35 16.25
N ALA A 6 35.11 23.65 15.22
CA ALA A 6 33.75 24.17 15.43
C ALA A 6 32.82 23.13 16.09
N LEU A 7 33.05 21.84 15.86
CA LEU A 7 32.29 20.75 16.47
C LEU A 7 32.68 20.51 17.96
N LEU A 8 33.91 20.83 18.36
CA LEU A 8 34.39 20.69 19.74
C LEU A 8 33.78 21.75 20.68
N HIS A 9 33.49 22.95 20.21
CA HIS A 9 32.83 23.99 21.00
C HIS A 9 31.33 23.74 21.21
N CYS A 10 30.70 22.86 20.40
CA CYS A 10 29.28 22.49 20.53
C CYS A 10 28.97 21.50 21.67
N ARG A 11 29.99 20.93 22.35
CA ARG A 11 29.78 20.06 23.52
C ARG A 11 29.06 20.74 24.68
N ARG A 12 29.08 22.06 24.77
CA ARG A 12 28.29 22.81 25.79
C ARG A 12 26.82 23.02 25.43
N CYS A 13 26.45 22.82 24.17
CA CYS A 13 25.04 22.85 23.71
C CYS A 13 24.42 21.44 23.64
N ALA A 14 25.23 20.39 23.81
CA ALA A 14 24.70 19.03 23.88
C ALA A 14 23.82 18.93 25.14
N LEU A 15 22.52 18.72 24.94
CA LEU A 15 21.62 18.27 25.98
C LEU A 15 22.29 17.12 26.75
N PRO A 16 22.10 17.03 28.07
CA PRO A 16 22.75 15.99 28.85
C PRO A 16 22.54 14.63 28.18
N ALA A 17 23.66 14.00 27.81
CA ALA A 17 23.68 12.73 27.04
C ALA A 17 22.93 11.57 27.71
N ARG A 18 22.46 11.77 28.94
CA ARG A 18 21.67 10.80 29.73
C ARG A 18 20.22 10.62 29.28
N LEU A 19 19.72 11.41 28.31
CA LEU A 19 18.29 11.41 27.92
C LEU A 19 17.93 10.53 26.73
N ILE A 20 18.90 9.83 26.14
CA ILE A 20 18.61 8.75 25.21
C ILE A 20 19.39 7.53 25.68
N GLN A 21 18.67 6.58 26.21
CA GLN A 21 19.26 5.33 26.65
C GLN A 21 19.79 4.55 25.43
N PRO A 22 21.04 4.07 25.48
CA PRO A 22 21.49 3.10 24.49
C PRO A 22 20.59 1.87 24.57
N LEU A 23 20.25 1.30 23.42
CA LEU A 23 19.49 0.05 23.38
C LEU A 23 20.26 -1.02 24.15
N THR A 24 19.62 -1.62 25.14
CA THR A 24 20.19 -2.74 25.88
C THR A 24 20.36 -3.97 24.99
N ALA A 25 21.10 -4.98 25.45
CA ALA A 25 21.21 -6.24 24.74
C ALA A 25 19.82 -6.85 24.46
N ILE A 26 18.93 -6.82 25.45
CA ILE A 26 17.55 -7.30 25.32
C ILE A 26 16.81 -6.49 24.23
N ASP A 27 16.94 -5.16 24.21
CA ASP A 27 16.26 -4.34 23.20
C ASP A 27 16.77 -4.64 21.78
N ARG A 28 18.06 -4.91 21.61
CA ARG A 28 18.64 -5.33 20.32
C ARG A 28 18.10 -6.70 19.89
N THR A 29 18.05 -7.65 20.81
CA THR A 29 17.49 -8.99 20.55
C THR A 29 16.03 -8.89 20.15
N LEU A 30 15.21 -8.12 20.88
CA LEU A 30 13.80 -7.91 20.54
C LEU A 30 13.65 -7.20 19.18
N THR A 31 14.52 -6.24 18.85
CA THR A 31 14.52 -5.60 17.52
C THR A 31 14.73 -6.62 16.41
N TRP A 32 15.69 -7.54 16.59
CA TRP A 32 15.94 -8.61 15.62
C TRP A 32 14.78 -9.61 15.54
N ILE A 33 14.20 -10.01 16.68
CA ILE A 33 13.03 -10.90 16.72
C ILE A 33 11.87 -10.25 15.97
N VAL A 34 11.60 -8.97 16.20
CA VAL A 34 10.54 -8.22 15.50
C VAL A 34 10.83 -8.16 14.00
N ALA A 35 12.05 -7.82 13.60
CA ALA A 35 12.42 -7.75 12.20
C ALA A 35 12.26 -9.12 11.51
N THR A 36 12.85 -10.16 12.08
CA THR A 36 12.82 -11.52 11.49
C THR A 36 11.41 -12.10 11.50
N GLY A 37 10.69 -11.97 12.61
CA GLY A 37 9.31 -12.45 12.70
C GLY A 37 8.38 -11.75 11.70
N THR A 38 8.49 -10.42 11.57
CA THR A 38 7.75 -9.68 10.56
C THR A 38 8.12 -10.13 9.15
N PHE A 39 9.41 -10.27 8.86
CA PHE A 39 9.89 -10.73 7.55
C PHE A 39 9.31 -12.09 7.19
N VAL A 40 9.46 -13.07 8.07
CA VAL A 40 8.98 -14.44 7.83
C VAL A 40 7.47 -14.46 7.62
N LEU A 41 6.70 -13.79 8.48
CA LEU A 41 5.24 -13.76 8.35
C LEU A 41 4.81 -13.07 7.05
N ARG A 42 5.43 -11.93 6.69
CA ARG A 42 5.12 -11.23 5.44
C ARG A 42 5.52 -12.05 4.21
N TRP A 43 6.66 -12.72 4.26
CA TRP A 43 7.14 -13.58 3.19
C TRP A 43 6.25 -14.81 2.98
N LEU A 44 5.75 -15.42 4.06
CA LEU A 44 4.79 -16.52 3.99
C LEU A 44 3.38 -16.08 3.54
N THR A 45 3.08 -14.80 3.59
CA THR A 45 1.79 -14.21 3.20
C THR A 45 1.92 -13.27 2.01
N LEU A 46 2.86 -13.54 1.08
CA LEU A 46 2.99 -12.78 -0.15
C LEU A 46 1.66 -12.72 -0.89
N ASP A 47 1.24 -11.52 -1.21
CA ASP A 47 0.01 -11.21 -1.93
C ASP A 47 0.29 -10.06 -2.90
N PHE A 48 -0.04 -10.26 -4.17
CA PHE A 48 0.28 -9.34 -5.25
C PHE A 48 -1.02 -8.80 -5.83
N ASP A 49 -1.35 -7.57 -5.50
CA ASP A 49 -2.48 -6.86 -6.06
C ASP A 49 -2.12 -6.15 -7.38
N ASN A 50 -3.13 -5.56 -8.03
CA ASN A 50 -2.96 -4.93 -9.33
C ASN A 50 -1.92 -3.80 -9.33
N ASP A 51 -1.92 -2.94 -8.31
CA ASP A 51 -0.97 -1.83 -8.19
C ASP A 51 0.50 -2.29 -8.08
N TYR A 52 0.72 -3.50 -7.56
CA TYR A 52 2.04 -4.10 -7.48
C TYR A 52 2.64 -4.33 -8.87
N PHE A 53 1.81 -4.78 -9.82
CA PHE A 53 2.25 -5.05 -11.19
C PHE A 53 2.65 -3.80 -11.98
N MET A 54 2.28 -2.60 -11.53
CA MET A 54 2.70 -1.35 -12.15
C MET A 54 4.23 -1.21 -12.15
N HIS A 55 4.87 -1.41 -10.99
CA HIS A 55 6.33 -1.36 -10.89
C HIS A 55 7.01 -2.49 -11.65
N MET A 56 6.38 -3.66 -11.65
CA MET A 56 6.88 -4.84 -12.34
C MET A 56 6.80 -4.68 -13.87
N ALA A 57 5.76 -4.03 -14.39
CA ALA A 57 5.65 -3.73 -15.83
C ALA A 57 6.76 -2.78 -16.30
N TRP A 58 7.02 -1.70 -15.55
CA TRP A 58 8.14 -0.79 -15.86
C TRP A 58 9.49 -1.49 -15.75
N ALA A 59 9.71 -2.27 -14.71
CA ALA A 59 10.94 -3.03 -14.54
C ALA A 59 11.15 -4.08 -15.64
N ALA A 60 10.07 -4.71 -16.10
CA ALA A 60 10.11 -5.63 -17.23
C ALA A 60 10.48 -4.93 -18.54
N ASP A 61 10.01 -3.69 -18.75
CA ASP A 61 10.44 -2.90 -19.91
C ASP A 61 11.90 -2.45 -19.82
N MET A 62 12.42 -2.21 -18.61
CA MET A 62 13.86 -1.97 -18.43
C MET A 62 14.69 -3.20 -18.79
N LEU A 63 14.23 -4.42 -18.54
CA LEU A 63 14.89 -5.63 -19.03
C LEU A 63 14.94 -5.72 -20.55
N ARG A 64 13.99 -5.08 -21.25
CA ARG A 64 13.94 -4.97 -22.73
C ARG A 64 14.76 -3.79 -23.25
N GLY A 65 15.55 -3.11 -22.41
CA GLY A 65 16.40 -1.97 -22.79
C GLY A 65 15.69 -0.63 -22.85
N GLN A 66 14.44 -0.54 -22.38
CA GLN A 66 13.74 0.73 -22.23
C GLN A 66 14.07 1.38 -20.88
N TRP A 67 14.27 2.68 -20.86
CA TRP A 67 14.71 3.39 -19.66
C TRP A 67 13.71 4.45 -19.23
N PRO A 68 13.50 4.62 -17.90
CA PRO A 68 12.56 5.60 -17.37
C PRO A 68 12.92 7.01 -17.86
N VAL A 69 11.91 7.83 -18.10
CA VAL A 69 11.96 9.20 -18.62
C VAL A 69 12.36 9.25 -20.09
N ARG A 70 13.38 8.51 -20.52
CA ARG A 70 13.82 8.48 -21.93
C ARG A 70 12.80 7.78 -22.84
N ASP A 71 12.41 6.57 -22.50
CA ASP A 71 11.60 5.70 -23.37
C ASP A 71 10.17 5.54 -22.86
N PHE A 72 9.95 5.70 -21.58
CA PHE A 72 8.62 5.65 -20.98
C PHE A 72 8.45 6.67 -19.83
N VAL A 73 7.20 7.00 -19.56
CA VAL A 73 6.84 7.93 -18.48
C VAL A 73 7.07 7.24 -17.13
N GLU A 74 7.92 7.84 -16.32
CA GLU A 74 8.19 7.42 -14.95
C GLU A 74 7.41 8.35 -14.00
N PRO A 75 6.53 7.82 -13.14
CA PRO A 75 5.59 8.64 -12.37
C PRO A 75 6.14 9.15 -11.04
N GLY A 76 7.44 9.29 -10.89
CA GLY A 76 8.10 9.82 -9.68
C GLY A 76 8.41 8.75 -8.62
N PHE A 77 8.65 7.48 -9.04
CA PHE A 77 9.03 6.34 -8.19
C PHE A 77 10.34 5.69 -8.62
N PRO A 78 11.39 6.43 -8.99
CA PRO A 78 12.54 5.84 -9.65
C PRO A 78 13.19 4.70 -8.85
N LEU A 79 13.38 4.86 -7.55
CA LEU A 79 14.03 3.84 -6.72
C LEU A 79 13.21 2.55 -6.64
N GLN A 80 11.88 2.65 -6.57
CA GLN A 80 11.02 1.48 -6.54
C GLN A 80 11.10 0.70 -7.85
N THR A 81 11.06 1.41 -8.99
CA THR A 81 11.23 0.81 -10.32
C THR A 81 12.62 0.16 -10.47
N TRP A 82 13.69 0.83 -9.99
CA TRP A 82 15.03 0.27 -10.01
C TRP A 82 15.19 -0.97 -9.12
N LEU A 83 14.57 -1.00 -7.95
CA LEU A 83 14.59 -2.17 -7.07
C LEU A 83 13.82 -3.34 -7.69
N ALA A 84 12.67 -3.09 -8.31
CA ALA A 84 11.94 -4.09 -9.06
C ALA A 84 12.77 -4.62 -10.25
N TYR A 85 13.43 -3.73 -11.02
CA TYR A 85 14.35 -4.12 -12.07
C TYR A 85 15.51 -5.00 -11.56
N ALA A 86 16.13 -4.61 -10.45
CA ALA A 86 17.19 -5.40 -9.84
C ALA A 86 16.67 -6.79 -9.40
N GLY A 87 15.47 -6.85 -8.81
CA GLY A 87 14.81 -8.11 -8.47
C GLY A 87 14.64 -9.01 -9.68
N LEU A 88 14.11 -8.49 -10.79
CA LEU A 88 13.95 -9.25 -12.05
C LEU A 88 15.28 -9.62 -12.70
N ARG A 89 16.25 -8.71 -12.67
CA ARG A 89 17.55 -8.91 -13.36
C ARG A 89 18.40 -9.98 -12.69
N PHE A 90 18.42 -10.03 -11.37
CA PHE A 90 19.26 -10.93 -10.58
C PHE A 90 18.50 -12.16 -10.08
N GLY A 91 17.21 -12.04 -9.82
CA GLY A 91 16.37 -13.13 -9.34
C GLY A 91 15.61 -13.89 -10.45
N GLY A 92 15.65 -13.40 -11.68
CA GLY A 92 14.86 -13.92 -12.79
C GLY A 92 13.47 -13.26 -12.86
N TYR A 93 12.75 -13.57 -13.95
CA TYR A 93 11.43 -12.98 -14.22
C TYR A 93 10.37 -13.56 -13.27
N GLN A 94 10.41 -13.11 -11.99
CA GLN A 94 9.59 -13.60 -10.90
C GLN A 94 9.12 -12.44 -10.00
N LEU A 95 7.86 -12.47 -9.55
CA LEU A 95 7.30 -11.50 -8.61
C LEU A 95 7.92 -11.62 -7.22
N SER A 96 8.29 -12.82 -6.83
CA SER A 96 8.73 -13.16 -5.49
C SER A 96 9.98 -12.41 -5.03
N TRP A 97 10.92 -12.08 -5.92
CA TRP A 97 12.14 -11.38 -5.55
C TRP A 97 11.90 -9.94 -5.13
N GLU A 98 11.05 -9.21 -5.86
CA GLU A 98 10.64 -7.88 -5.41
C GLU A 98 9.79 -7.97 -4.14
N GLY A 99 8.97 -9.03 -4.01
CA GLY A 99 8.24 -9.36 -2.78
C GLY A 99 9.16 -9.51 -1.57
N VAL A 100 10.33 -10.15 -1.71
CA VAL A 100 11.36 -10.23 -0.65
C VAL A 100 11.87 -8.85 -0.28
N ILE A 101 12.16 -7.98 -1.26
CA ILE A 101 12.60 -6.61 -1.03
C ILE A 101 11.53 -5.84 -0.25
N ALA A 102 10.28 -5.93 -0.67
CA ALA A 102 9.15 -5.30 0.02
C ALA A 102 9.01 -5.80 1.47
N CYS A 103 9.09 -7.11 1.69
CA CYS A 103 9.07 -7.71 3.02
C CYS A 103 10.22 -7.21 3.91
N ALA A 104 11.43 -7.07 3.36
CA ALA A 104 12.57 -6.56 4.10
C ALA A 104 12.34 -5.10 4.54
N PHE A 105 11.89 -4.22 3.66
CA PHE A 105 11.60 -2.83 4.01
C PHE A 105 10.47 -2.69 5.04
N ILE A 106 9.39 -3.46 4.91
CA ILE A 106 8.29 -3.49 5.90
C ILE A 106 8.82 -3.98 7.25
N SER A 107 9.66 -5.01 7.25
CA SER A 107 10.24 -5.58 8.49
C SER A 107 11.16 -4.60 9.21
N ILE A 108 11.98 -3.89 8.44
CA ILE A 108 12.81 -2.80 8.99
C ILE A 108 11.93 -1.68 9.56
N SER A 109 10.86 -1.31 8.89
CA SER A 109 9.92 -0.30 9.36
C SER A 109 9.31 -0.65 10.72
N VAL A 110 8.79 -1.87 10.85
CA VAL A 110 8.18 -2.37 12.10
C VAL A 110 9.23 -2.46 13.21
N ALA A 111 10.45 -2.91 12.91
CA ALA A 111 11.55 -2.92 13.85
C ALA A 111 11.98 -1.50 14.28
N LEU A 112 11.99 -0.54 13.34
CA LEU A 112 12.26 0.86 13.64
C LEU A 112 11.20 1.46 14.56
N THR A 113 9.93 1.07 14.43
CA THR A 113 8.87 1.48 15.38
C THR A 113 9.22 1.09 16.82
N TYR A 114 9.71 -0.13 17.03
CA TYR A 114 10.21 -0.56 18.34
C TYR A 114 11.40 0.29 18.81
N VAL A 115 12.37 0.51 17.94
CA VAL A 115 13.58 1.31 18.26
C VAL A 115 13.22 2.75 18.61
N LEU A 116 12.30 3.37 17.87
CA LEU A 116 11.79 4.72 18.14
C LEU A 116 11.17 4.81 19.54
N CYS A 117 10.30 3.87 19.90
CA CYS A 117 9.71 3.79 21.22
C CYS A 117 10.79 3.69 22.31
N ARG A 118 11.74 2.78 22.16
CA ARG A 118 12.80 2.58 23.13
C ARG A 118 13.74 3.77 23.28
N ARG A 119 13.98 4.49 22.18
CA ARG A 119 14.78 5.74 22.17
C ARG A 119 14.09 6.91 22.88
N MET A 120 12.76 6.84 23.02
CA MET A 120 11.94 7.82 23.72
C MET A 120 11.52 7.34 25.11
N ASP A 121 12.25 6.39 25.70
CA ASP A 121 12.03 5.83 27.04
C ASP A 121 10.64 5.18 27.26
N VAL A 122 9.97 4.81 26.18
CA VAL A 122 8.72 4.05 26.25
C VAL A 122 9.01 2.64 26.79
N PRO A 123 8.29 2.14 27.79
CA PRO A 123 8.48 0.79 28.31
C PRO A 123 8.38 -0.28 27.25
N ARG A 124 9.10 -1.40 27.40
CA ARG A 124 9.14 -2.49 26.41
C ARG A 124 7.76 -3.00 26.04
N TRP A 125 6.88 -3.19 27.03
CA TRP A 125 5.54 -3.69 26.76
C TRP A 125 4.70 -2.76 25.87
N LEU A 126 4.78 -1.43 26.06
CA LEU A 126 4.14 -0.46 25.17
C LEU A 126 4.83 -0.41 23.80
N SER A 127 6.15 -0.57 23.76
CA SER A 127 6.89 -0.65 22.49
C SER A 127 6.46 -1.87 21.67
N VAL A 128 6.18 -3.01 22.33
CA VAL A 128 5.62 -4.20 21.68
C VAL A 128 4.19 -3.93 21.20
N ILE A 129 3.36 -3.22 21.95
CA ILE A 129 2.02 -2.82 21.50
C ILE A 129 2.11 -1.96 20.23
N ALA A 130 3.00 -0.98 20.18
CA ALA A 130 3.23 -0.17 18.97
C ALA A 130 3.63 -1.03 17.76
N VAL A 131 4.50 -2.03 17.97
CA VAL A 131 4.90 -3.00 16.96
C VAL A 131 3.70 -3.83 16.48
N VAL A 132 2.88 -4.31 17.40
CA VAL A 132 1.67 -5.10 17.07
C VAL A 132 0.71 -4.25 16.23
N ILE A 133 0.49 -2.98 16.59
CA ILE A 133 -0.35 -2.08 15.80
C ILE A 133 0.23 -1.87 14.39
N ALA A 134 1.53 -1.56 14.28
CA ALA A 134 2.19 -1.33 13.00
C ALA A 134 2.21 -2.57 12.11
N PHE A 135 2.39 -3.76 12.69
CA PHE A 135 2.36 -5.03 11.97
C PHE A 135 0.95 -5.43 11.59
N ALA A 136 0.00 -5.33 12.53
CA ALA A 136 -1.35 -5.84 12.38
C ALA A 136 -2.19 -5.08 11.33
N THR A 137 -1.89 -3.80 11.07
CA THR A 137 -2.52 -3.06 9.98
C THR A 137 -2.12 -3.56 8.59
N PHE A 138 -1.13 -4.39 8.51
CA PHE A 138 -0.73 -5.17 7.36
C PHE A 138 -0.60 -4.34 6.07
N PRO A 139 0.35 -3.38 6.01
CA PRO A 139 0.53 -2.52 4.84
C PRO A 139 0.70 -3.35 3.57
N ARG A 140 0.12 -2.89 2.46
CA ARG A 140 0.22 -3.59 1.17
C ARG A 140 1.67 -3.69 0.73
N LEU A 141 2.04 -4.76 0.01
CA LEU A 141 3.43 -4.95 -0.40
C LEU A 141 3.95 -3.78 -1.21
N TYR A 142 3.23 -3.33 -2.21
CA TYR A 142 3.68 -2.23 -3.08
C TYR A 142 3.83 -0.87 -2.35
N THR A 143 3.26 -0.72 -1.14
CA THR A 143 3.38 0.50 -0.35
C THR A 143 4.59 0.50 0.60
N TYR A 144 5.46 -0.50 0.53
CA TYR A 144 6.65 -0.62 1.38
C TYR A 144 7.51 0.66 1.44
N PRO A 145 7.65 1.47 0.38
CA PRO A 145 8.40 2.72 0.49
C PRO A 145 7.82 3.66 1.55
N LYS A 146 6.49 3.85 1.56
CA LYS A 146 5.81 4.72 2.52
C LYS A 146 5.94 4.20 3.94
N ALA A 147 5.70 2.90 4.12
CA ALA A 147 5.83 2.27 5.42
C ALA A 147 7.24 2.46 6.01
N PHE A 148 8.29 2.42 5.18
CA PHE A 148 9.69 2.48 5.59
C PHE A 148 10.23 3.91 5.78
N VAL A 149 10.01 4.83 4.83
CA VAL A 149 10.75 6.10 4.81
C VAL A 149 10.46 6.99 6.02
N TYR A 150 9.25 6.96 6.56
CA TYR A 150 8.88 7.81 7.69
C TYR A 150 9.51 7.36 9.01
N PRO A 151 9.42 6.10 9.42
CA PRO A 151 10.16 5.63 10.61
C PRO A 151 11.67 5.77 10.45
N ALA A 152 12.23 5.55 9.25
CA ALA A 152 13.64 5.70 8.99
C ALA A 152 14.11 7.15 9.13
N ALA A 153 13.36 8.11 8.58
CA ALA A 153 13.65 9.54 8.73
C ALA A 153 13.57 9.98 10.20
N MET A 154 12.56 9.54 10.93
CA MET A 154 12.44 9.86 12.36
C MET A 154 13.55 9.23 13.18
N TRP A 155 13.96 8.00 12.87
CA TRP A 155 15.11 7.39 13.52
C TRP A 155 16.41 8.16 13.26
N ALA A 156 16.68 8.58 12.03
CA ALA A 156 17.83 9.38 11.67
C ALA A 156 17.84 10.74 12.40
N LEU A 157 16.67 11.38 12.47
CA LEU A 157 16.48 12.65 13.15
C LEU A 157 16.71 12.52 14.67
N LEU A 158 16.10 11.53 15.32
CA LEU A 158 16.32 11.26 16.76
C LEU A 158 17.78 10.95 17.05
N ARG A 159 18.48 10.23 16.16
CA ARG A 159 19.92 9.99 16.27
C ARG A 159 20.71 11.29 16.21
N TYR A 160 20.37 12.18 15.31
CA TYR A 160 21.00 13.51 15.22
C TYR A 160 20.72 14.34 16.47
N GLN A 161 19.48 14.41 16.92
CA GLN A 161 19.10 15.12 18.13
C GLN A 161 19.83 14.62 19.38
N SER A 162 20.23 13.35 19.38
CA SER A 162 20.99 12.74 20.48
C SER A 162 22.47 13.03 20.39
N HIS A 163 23.02 12.94 19.19
CA HIS A 163 24.45 13.07 18.89
C HIS A 163 24.63 13.89 17.62
N PRO A 164 24.51 15.24 17.69
CA PRO A 164 24.74 16.12 16.56
C PRO A 164 26.17 15.90 16.01
N SER A 165 26.26 15.36 14.81
CA SER A 165 27.52 15.07 14.13
C SER A 165 27.31 15.09 12.62
N ALA A 166 28.38 15.22 11.85
CA ALA A 166 28.32 15.11 10.40
C ALA A 166 27.76 13.77 9.94
N GLN A 167 28.12 12.67 10.63
CA GLN A 167 27.60 11.34 10.32
C GLN A 167 26.09 11.22 10.55
N SER A 168 25.56 11.76 11.66
CA SER A 168 24.12 11.73 11.92
C SER A 168 23.34 12.68 11.01
N LEU A 169 23.94 13.82 10.60
CA LEU A 169 23.37 14.69 9.58
C LEU A 169 23.31 13.96 8.21
N PHE A 170 24.37 13.25 7.85
CA PHE A 170 24.40 12.45 6.63
C PHE A 170 23.27 11.39 6.61
N LEU A 171 22.95 10.76 7.74
CA LEU A 171 21.83 9.81 7.81
C LEU A 171 20.47 10.49 7.55
N ILE A 172 20.28 11.74 7.99
CA ILE A 172 19.07 12.49 7.67
C ILE A 172 19.03 12.81 6.17
N VAL A 173 20.13 13.27 5.60
CA VAL A 173 20.29 13.52 4.16
C VAL A 173 19.97 12.27 3.36
N LEU A 174 20.55 11.13 3.75
CA LEU A 174 20.32 9.84 3.10
C LEU A 174 18.83 9.43 3.17
N ALA A 175 18.21 9.56 4.34
CA ALA A 175 16.79 9.25 4.51
C ALA A 175 15.90 10.13 3.63
N THR A 176 16.21 11.44 3.53
CA THR A 176 15.49 12.37 2.67
C THR A 176 15.70 12.06 1.17
N ALA A 177 16.92 11.75 0.77
CA ALA A 177 17.24 11.39 -0.61
C ALA A 177 16.57 10.07 -1.03
N VAL A 178 16.62 9.06 -0.16
CA VAL A 178 15.93 7.77 -0.37
C VAL A 178 14.42 7.99 -0.46
N ALA A 179 13.85 8.85 0.39
CA ALA A 179 12.44 9.19 0.33
C ALA A 179 12.08 9.88 -1.00
N PHE A 180 12.90 10.82 -1.48
CA PHE A 180 12.73 11.46 -2.78
C PHE A 180 12.76 10.45 -3.92
N LEU A 181 13.71 9.54 -3.91
CA LEU A 181 13.86 8.54 -4.96
C LEU A 181 12.78 7.47 -4.91
N PHE A 182 12.23 7.17 -3.73
CA PHE A 182 11.06 6.32 -3.63
C PHE A 182 9.78 7.00 -4.10
N ARG A 183 9.66 8.30 -3.78
CA ARG A 183 8.57 9.13 -4.27
C ARG A 183 8.84 10.60 -3.88
N HIS A 184 8.80 11.48 -4.84
CA HIS A 184 9.26 12.87 -4.64
C HIS A 184 8.53 13.60 -3.53
N ASP A 185 7.23 13.40 -3.35
CA ASP A 185 6.44 14.03 -2.29
C ASP A 185 6.81 13.54 -0.88
N HIS A 186 7.33 12.31 -0.72
CA HIS A 186 7.78 11.82 0.58
C HIS A 186 8.93 12.64 1.14
N ALA A 187 9.87 13.08 0.28
CA ALA A 187 10.94 13.97 0.72
C ALA A 187 10.38 15.30 1.21
N ALA A 188 9.44 15.91 0.46
CA ALA A 188 8.82 17.17 0.86
C ALA A 188 8.14 17.05 2.24
N TRP A 189 7.48 15.93 2.52
CA TRP A 189 6.83 15.70 3.81
C TRP A 189 7.83 15.50 4.96
N ILE A 190 9.01 14.93 4.69
CA ILE A 190 10.07 14.74 5.69
C ILE A 190 10.85 16.04 5.98
N VAL A 191 10.95 16.94 5.02
CA VAL A 191 11.72 18.19 5.19
C VAL A 191 11.19 19.04 6.34
N ALA A 192 9.88 19.28 6.43
CA ALA A 192 9.31 20.13 7.47
C ALA A 192 9.60 19.62 8.90
N PRO A 193 9.32 18.36 9.26
CA PRO A 193 9.67 17.82 10.58
C PRO A 193 11.19 17.79 10.80
N THR A 194 12.01 17.61 9.76
CA THR A 194 13.47 17.67 9.86
C THR A 194 13.91 19.07 10.26
N LEU A 195 13.44 20.12 9.57
CA LEU A 195 13.77 21.51 9.88
C LEU A 195 13.36 21.88 11.31
N ILE A 196 12.19 21.45 11.75
CA ILE A 196 11.71 21.61 13.13
C ILE A 196 12.67 20.93 14.10
N GLY A 197 13.07 19.69 13.83
CA GLY A 197 14.00 18.95 14.68
C GLY A 197 15.39 19.58 14.76
N LEU A 198 15.93 20.09 13.63
CA LEU A 198 17.17 20.85 13.59
C LEU A 198 17.06 22.17 14.35
N ALA A 199 15.95 22.87 14.22
CA ALA A 199 15.68 24.08 14.98
C ALA A 199 15.68 23.84 16.48
N PHE A 200 15.01 22.78 16.96
CA PHE A 200 15.06 22.40 18.38
C PHE A 200 16.48 22.10 18.87
N CYS A 201 17.34 21.53 18.03
CA CYS A 201 18.72 21.26 18.40
C CYS A 201 19.57 22.53 18.53
N HIS A 202 19.33 23.52 17.68
CA HIS A 202 20.27 24.63 17.47
C HIS A 202 19.65 26.03 17.64
N TRP A 203 18.43 26.14 18.21
CA TRP A 203 17.71 27.40 18.33
C TRP A 203 18.49 28.51 19.08
N ARG A 204 19.39 28.12 20.01
CA ARG A 204 20.26 29.05 20.75
C ARG A 204 21.44 29.58 19.92
N ASN A 205 21.75 28.94 18.79
CA ASN A 205 22.83 29.35 17.91
C ASN A 205 22.32 29.45 16.46
N PRO A 206 21.70 30.59 16.07
CA PRO A 206 21.08 30.75 14.77
C PRO A 206 22.07 30.63 13.60
N ARG A 207 23.34 31.04 13.80
CA ARG A 207 24.38 30.89 12.76
C ARG A 207 24.71 29.42 12.50
N PHE A 208 24.82 28.63 13.56
CA PHE A 208 25.06 27.18 13.41
C PHE A 208 23.82 26.48 12.84
N LEU A 209 22.62 26.88 13.25
CA LEU A 209 21.35 26.37 12.66
C LEU A 209 21.30 26.65 11.16
N ALA A 210 21.55 27.89 10.74
CA ALA A 210 21.56 28.26 9.33
C ALA A 210 22.58 27.42 8.54
N ARG A 211 23.79 27.28 9.04
CA ARG A 211 24.83 26.45 8.42
C ARG A 211 24.38 24.97 8.32
N THR A 212 23.76 24.42 9.36
CA THR A 212 23.30 23.03 9.37
C THR A 212 22.18 22.83 8.36
N ILE A 213 21.20 23.76 8.28
CA ILE A 213 20.10 23.71 7.31
C ILE A 213 20.65 23.81 5.88
N THR A 214 21.58 24.76 5.63
CA THR A 214 22.22 24.90 4.32
C THR A 214 22.99 23.63 3.93
N SER A 215 23.78 23.07 4.87
CA SER A 215 24.52 21.83 4.63
C SER A 215 23.56 20.65 4.35
N TYR A 216 22.46 20.54 5.08
CA TYR A 216 21.41 19.56 4.84
C TYR A 216 20.81 19.71 3.44
N GLY A 217 20.43 20.94 3.05
CA GLY A 217 19.84 21.21 1.75
C GLY A 217 20.77 20.88 0.59
N ILE A 218 22.01 21.42 0.64
CA ILE A 218 23.02 21.16 -0.40
C ILE A 218 23.33 19.67 -0.51
N ALA A 219 23.57 19.00 0.61
CA ALA A 219 23.89 17.57 0.61
C ALA A 219 22.72 16.72 0.10
N SER A 220 21.46 17.10 0.39
CA SER A 220 20.28 16.42 -0.15
C SER A 220 20.19 16.59 -1.67
N VAL A 221 20.42 17.79 -2.21
CA VAL A 221 20.44 18.03 -3.65
C VAL A 221 21.57 17.23 -4.32
N VAL A 222 22.78 17.24 -3.75
CA VAL A 222 23.92 16.46 -4.25
C VAL A 222 23.59 14.96 -4.26
N MET A 223 22.93 14.45 -3.24
CA MET A 223 22.59 13.02 -3.13
C MET A 223 21.56 12.60 -4.20
N VAL A 224 20.62 13.46 -4.58
CA VAL A 224 19.61 13.15 -5.61
C VAL A 224 20.06 13.58 -7.02
N SER A 225 21.16 14.32 -7.13
CA SER A 225 21.63 14.85 -8.42
C SER A 225 21.85 13.79 -9.51
N PRO A 226 22.29 12.55 -9.25
CA PRO A 226 22.41 11.55 -10.33
C PRO A 226 21.08 11.30 -11.05
N TRP A 227 19.97 11.28 -10.31
CA TRP A 227 18.64 11.16 -10.92
C TRP A 227 18.26 12.43 -11.67
N LEU A 228 18.49 13.61 -11.10
CA LEU A 228 18.17 14.87 -11.76
C LEU A 228 18.98 15.06 -13.05
N VAL A 229 20.25 14.67 -13.05
CA VAL A 229 21.10 14.68 -14.26
C VAL A 229 20.53 13.70 -15.29
N TRP A 230 20.14 12.49 -14.86
CA TRP A 230 19.52 11.51 -15.77
C TRP A 230 18.26 12.10 -16.42
N VAL A 231 17.36 12.72 -15.64
CA VAL A 231 16.16 13.37 -16.18
C VAL A 231 16.53 14.48 -17.17
N ALA A 232 17.53 15.30 -16.88
CA ALA A 232 17.97 16.38 -17.75
C ALA A 232 18.54 15.89 -19.09
N VAL A 233 19.32 14.80 -19.07
CA VAL A 233 19.96 14.26 -20.29
C VAL A 233 19.05 13.32 -21.07
N SER A 234 17.91 12.89 -20.52
CA SER A 234 16.96 12.01 -21.20
C SER A 234 16.28 12.62 -22.41
N GLY A 235 16.32 13.95 -22.56
CA GLY A 235 15.63 14.70 -23.62
C GLY A 235 14.16 15.02 -23.32
N HIS A 236 13.56 14.43 -22.30
CA HIS A 236 12.13 14.56 -21.95
C HIS A 236 11.87 15.16 -20.58
N ALA A 237 12.81 15.99 -20.07
CA ALA A 237 12.68 16.64 -18.76
C ALA A 237 11.40 17.50 -18.62
N GLY A 238 11.00 18.20 -19.69
CA GLY A 238 9.77 18.99 -19.72
C GLY A 238 8.52 18.14 -19.53
N GLN A 239 8.41 17.00 -20.23
CA GLN A 239 7.31 16.04 -20.06
C GLN A 239 7.30 15.49 -18.64
N TYR A 240 8.45 15.09 -18.12
CA TYR A 240 8.57 14.56 -16.76
C TYR A 240 8.07 15.54 -15.69
N VAL A 241 8.50 16.81 -15.77
CA VAL A 241 8.06 17.84 -14.81
C VAL A 241 6.56 18.12 -14.96
N ARG A 242 6.06 18.27 -16.18
CA ARG A 242 4.63 18.49 -16.46
C ARG A 242 3.80 17.36 -15.86
N PHE A 243 4.16 16.12 -16.11
CA PHE A 243 3.47 14.96 -15.55
C PHE A 243 3.43 14.97 -14.02
N LEU A 244 4.54 15.35 -13.35
CA LEU A 244 4.55 15.44 -11.89
C LEU A 244 3.61 16.53 -11.35
N VAL A 245 3.49 17.64 -12.08
CA VAL A 245 2.57 18.75 -11.74
C VAL A 245 1.13 18.32 -11.95
N GLU A 246 0.78 17.82 -13.13
CA GLU A 246 -0.57 17.32 -13.46
C GLU A 246 -1.03 16.24 -12.49
N ARG A 247 -0.14 15.32 -12.13
CA ARG A 247 -0.42 14.31 -11.13
C ARG A 247 -0.66 14.92 -9.74
N GLY A 248 0.12 15.94 -9.38
CA GLY A 248 -0.06 16.68 -8.13
C GLY A 248 -1.43 17.38 -8.07
N GLU A 249 -1.83 18.01 -9.15
CA GLU A 249 -3.12 18.69 -9.30
C GLU A 249 -4.28 17.68 -9.29
N GLY A 250 -4.22 16.65 -10.10
CA GLY A 250 -5.24 15.59 -10.15
C GLY A 250 -5.41 14.85 -8.81
N LEU A 251 -4.32 14.63 -8.05
CA LEU A 251 -4.40 14.12 -6.69
C LEU A 251 -5.01 15.13 -5.72
N THR A 252 -4.81 16.44 -5.95
CA THR A 252 -5.40 17.49 -5.14
C THR A 252 -6.89 17.64 -5.42
N ASP A 253 -7.31 17.50 -6.67
CA ASP A 253 -8.73 17.51 -7.05
C ASP A 253 -9.48 16.30 -6.51
N ARG A 254 -8.84 15.14 -6.46
CA ARG A 254 -9.37 13.95 -5.77
C ARG A 254 -9.42 14.12 -4.24
N ALA A 255 -8.58 14.97 -3.67
CA ALA A 255 -8.50 15.23 -2.23
C ALA A 255 -9.70 16.03 -1.67
N ARG A 256 -10.81 16.10 -2.40
CA ARG A 256 -12.08 16.68 -1.92
C ARG A 256 -12.92 15.68 -1.13
N LEU A 257 -12.37 14.52 -0.78
CA LEU A 257 -13.02 13.66 0.21
C LEU A 257 -13.12 14.44 1.53
N PRO A 258 -14.28 14.45 2.19
CA PRO A 258 -14.39 15.05 3.51
C PRO A 258 -13.38 14.39 4.44
N LEU A 259 -12.89 15.14 5.42
CA LEU A 259 -12.09 14.56 6.51
C LEU A 259 -12.89 13.42 7.12
N GLN A 260 -12.42 12.19 6.94
CA GLN A 260 -13.06 10.97 7.45
C GLN A 260 -12.68 10.80 8.93
N ILE A 261 -13.13 11.76 9.75
CA ILE A 261 -13.04 11.74 11.21
C ILE A 261 -14.46 11.72 11.75
N PHE A 262 -14.63 11.16 12.94
CA PHE A 262 -15.95 10.97 13.59
C PHE A 262 -16.94 10.10 12.82
N GLU A 263 -16.45 9.29 11.88
CA GLU A 263 -17.28 8.27 11.23
C GLU A 263 -17.52 7.05 12.15
N PHE A 264 -16.84 7.01 13.30
CA PHE A 264 -17.04 5.98 14.29
C PHE A 264 -18.42 6.14 14.92
N ASP A 265 -19.32 5.23 14.61
CA ASP A 265 -20.65 5.18 15.20
C ASP A 265 -20.62 4.45 16.54
N PHE A 266 -20.75 5.21 17.63
CA PHE A 266 -20.80 4.65 18.98
C PHE A 266 -22.05 3.80 19.25
N THR A 267 -23.08 3.91 18.42
CA THR A 267 -24.29 3.08 18.49
C THR A 267 -24.13 1.80 17.69
N ALA A 268 -23.28 1.81 16.66
CA ALA A 268 -22.94 0.66 15.87
C ALA A 268 -21.89 -0.20 16.59
N PRO A 269 -21.90 -1.51 16.42
CA PRO A 269 -20.83 -2.37 16.93
C PRO A 269 -19.49 -2.03 16.24
N LEU A 270 -18.36 -2.23 16.93
CA LEU A 270 -17.04 -2.29 16.29
C LEU A 270 -17.03 -3.25 15.11
N VAL A 271 -17.89 -4.22 15.21
CA VAL A 271 -18.15 -5.24 14.21
C VAL A 271 -19.64 -5.33 14.03
N THR A 272 -20.18 -4.87 12.91
CA THR A 272 -21.59 -5.01 12.56
C THR A 272 -21.81 -6.35 11.87
N ILE A 273 -22.74 -7.12 12.36
CA ILE A 273 -23.29 -8.26 11.65
C ILE A 273 -24.44 -7.69 10.83
N VAL A 274 -24.26 -7.63 9.53
CA VAL A 274 -25.33 -7.21 8.63
C VAL A 274 -26.08 -8.50 8.24
N PRO A 275 -27.33 -8.67 8.65
CA PRO A 275 -28.19 -9.66 8.00
C PRO A 275 -28.41 -9.16 6.57
N VAL A 276 -27.83 -9.86 5.62
CA VAL A 276 -28.13 -9.60 4.20
C VAL A 276 -29.34 -10.46 3.87
N ASP A 277 -30.50 -9.84 3.84
CA ASP A 277 -31.75 -10.57 3.63
C ASP A 277 -31.79 -11.31 2.29
N HIS A 278 -31.05 -10.89 1.29
CA HIS A 278 -30.92 -11.61 0.01
C HIS A 278 -29.68 -11.12 -0.74
N PRO A 279 -28.49 -11.69 -0.48
CA PRO A 279 -27.28 -11.29 -1.18
C PRO A 279 -27.41 -11.57 -2.68
N VAL A 280 -26.97 -10.60 -3.47
CA VAL A 280 -26.80 -10.76 -4.90
C VAL A 280 -25.42 -11.37 -5.16
N ILE A 281 -25.40 -12.52 -5.82
CA ILE A 281 -24.20 -13.24 -6.18
C ILE A 281 -24.08 -13.37 -7.68
N GLY A 282 -22.87 -13.32 -8.21
CA GLY A 282 -22.60 -13.74 -9.59
C GLY A 282 -22.22 -15.23 -9.59
N ILE A 283 -22.82 -16.00 -10.49
CA ILE A 283 -22.47 -17.42 -10.69
C ILE A 283 -22.06 -17.60 -12.14
N ARG A 284 -20.82 -18.05 -12.32
CA ARG A 284 -20.39 -18.56 -13.61
C ARG A 284 -20.58 -20.07 -13.63
N TRP A 285 -21.47 -20.51 -14.50
CA TRP A 285 -21.69 -21.92 -14.73
C TRP A 285 -20.61 -22.51 -15.63
N ALA A 286 -20.21 -23.73 -15.37
CA ALA A 286 -19.31 -24.44 -16.26
C ALA A 286 -19.90 -24.55 -17.68
N ALA A 287 -19.08 -24.36 -18.71
CA ALA A 287 -19.51 -24.24 -20.09
C ALA A 287 -20.34 -25.44 -20.60
N ALA A 288 -20.14 -26.62 -20.00
CA ALA A 288 -20.84 -27.84 -20.35
C ALA A 288 -22.21 -28.01 -19.69
N VAL A 289 -22.66 -27.11 -18.80
CA VAL A 289 -23.91 -27.25 -18.05
C VAL A 289 -25.11 -26.85 -18.91
N PRO A 290 -26.01 -27.80 -19.27
CA PRO A 290 -27.19 -27.52 -20.04
C PRO A 290 -28.18 -26.61 -19.31
N ARG A 291 -28.94 -25.81 -20.03
CA ARG A 291 -29.95 -24.89 -19.45
C ARG A 291 -30.94 -25.57 -18.51
N GLN A 292 -31.33 -26.80 -18.80
CA GLN A 292 -32.24 -27.56 -17.96
C GLN A 292 -31.59 -27.94 -16.61
N GLN A 293 -30.32 -28.29 -16.62
CA GLN A 293 -29.57 -28.58 -15.40
C GLN A 293 -29.31 -27.30 -14.58
N ARG A 294 -29.08 -26.16 -15.22
CA ARG A 294 -28.99 -24.86 -14.51
C ARG A 294 -30.25 -24.56 -13.72
N ARG A 295 -31.42 -24.72 -14.31
CA ARG A 295 -32.70 -24.53 -13.60
C ARG A 295 -32.87 -25.44 -12.40
N ALA A 296 -32.49 -26.70 -12.51
CA ALA A 296 -32.53 -27.63 -11.39
C ALA A 296 -31.57 -27.21 -10.26
N LEU A 297 -30.40 -26.66 -10.62
CA LEU A 297 -29.43 -26.12 -9.65
C LEU A 297 -29.92 -24.81 -9.04
N GLU A 298 -30.55 -23.94 -9.83
CA GLU A 298 -31.18 -22.71 -9.35
C GLU A 298 -32.27 -23.01 -8.30
N GLU A 299 -33.12 -24.02 -8.55
CA GLU A 299 -34.11 -24.48 -7.58
C GLU A 299 -33.47 -25.12 -6.35
N ARG A 300 -32.45 -26.00 -6.55
CA ARG A 300 -31.75 -26.70 -5.48
C ARG A 300 -31.09 -25.72 -4.51
N TYR A 301 -30.40 -24.69 -5.02
CA TYR A 301 -29.69 -23.71 -4.24
C TYR A 301 -30.52 -22.44 -3.95
N ARG A 302 -31.80 -22.45 -4.30
CA ARG A 302 -32.74 -21.33 -4.11
C ARG A 302 -32.22 -20.01 -4.68
N LEU A 303 -31.73 -20.07 -5.91
CA LEU A 303 -31.22 -18.93 -6.65
C LEU A 303 -32.35 -18.28 -7.46
N GLN A 304 -32.50 -16.96 -7.36
CA GLN A 304 -33.42 -16.20 -8.21
C GLN A 304 -32.59 -15.35 -9.19
N PRO A 305 -32.67 -15.61 -10.52
CA PRO A 305 -31.96 -14.81 -11.50
C PRO A 305 -32.44 -13.36 -11.45
N LEU A 306 -31.54 -12.40 -11.63
CA LEU A 306 -31.92 -11.00 -11.74
C LEU A 306 -32.41 -10.71 -13.14
N PRO A 307 -33.46 -9.88 -13.30
CA PRO A 307 -34.04 -9.57 -14.62
C PRO A 307 -33.04 -8.89 -15.58
N ASP A 308 -32.12 -8.10 -15.02
CA ASP A 308 -31.21 -7.25 -15.77
C ASP A 308 -29.85 -7.90 -16.01
N ASP A 309 -29.55 -9.05 -15.39
CA ASP A 309 -28.25 -9.72 -15.48
C ASP A 309 -28.42 -11.24 -15.28
N PRO A 310 -28.37 -12.04 -16.37
CA PRO A 310 -28.63 -13.48 -16.33
C PRO A 310 -27.57 -14.30 -15.60
N ASP A 311 -26.40 -13.70 -15.30
CA ASP A 311 -25.32 -14.35 -14.57
C ASP A 311 -25.29 -13.92 -13.09
N ARG A 312 -26.24 -13.08 -12.67
CA ARG A 312 -26.44 -12.68 -11.29
C ARG A 312 -27.73 -13.24 -10.71
N TYR A 313 -27.58 -13.71 -9.49
CA TYR A 313 -28.65 -14.38 -8.76
C TYR A 313 -28.83 -13.75 -7.39
N ARG A 314 -30.08 -13.63 -6.96
CA ARG A 314 -30.42 -13.37 -5.57
C ARG A 314 -30.47 -14.69 -4.83
N LEU A 315 -29.64 -14.86 -3.79
CA LEU A 315 -29.65 -16.03 -2.94
C LEU A 315 -30.76 -15.87 -1.90
N THR A 316 -31.81 -16.68 -1.99
CA THR A 316 -32.96 -16.59 -1.08
C THR A 316 -32.80 -17.44 0.19
N ASP A 317 -31.84 -18.34 0.21
CA ASP A 317 -31.48 -19.12 1.38
C ASP A 317 -29.97 -18.99 1.67
N VAL A 318 -29.66 -18.24 2.71
CA VAL A 318 -28.29 -17.87 3.10
C VAL A 318 -27.72 -18.84 4.13
N ASP A 319 -28.20 -20.07 4.17
CA ASP A 319 -27.62 -21.07 5.04
C ASP A 319 -26.17 -21.41 4.61
N ALA A 320 -25.29 -21.52 5.61
CA ALA A 320 -23.86 -21.74 5.39
C ALA A 320 -23.58 -23.03 4.62
N ASP A 321 -24.33 -24.06 4.92
CA ASP A 321 -24.17 -25.36 4.27
C ASP A 321 -24.65 -25.33 2.82
N ASN A 322 -25.72 -24.56 2.55
CA ASN A 322 -26.22 -24.33 1.19
C ASN A 322 -25.21 -23.53 0.35
N VAL A 323 -24.66 -22.45 0.90
CA VAL A 323 -23.62 -21.64 0.22
C VAL A 323 -22.35 -22.46 -0.02
N LYS A 324 -21.93 -23.25 0.95
CA LYS A 324 -20.76 -24.13 0.82
C LYS A 324 -20.98 -25.23 -0.22
N ALA A 325 -22.16 -25.83 -0.26
CA ALA A 325 -22.53 -26.80 -1.26
C ALA A 325 -22.55 -26.20 -2.66
N LEU A 326 -23.12 -24.98 -2.82
CA LEU A 326 -23.11 -24.22 -4.06
C LEU A 326 -21.71 -23.96 -4.58
N ILE A 327 -20.81 -23.44 -3.73
CA ILE A 327 -19.43 -23.13 -4.11
C ILE A 327 -18.63 -24.40 -4.49
N SER A 328 -19.02 -25.54 -3.92
CA SER A 328 -18.33 -26.82 -4.14
C SER A 328 -18.94 -27.65 -5.26
N ASP A 329 -20.02 -27.16 -5.88
CA ASP A 329 -20.70 -27.90 -6.96
C ASP A 329 -19.85 -27.85 -8.25
N PRO A 330 -19.54 -29.01 -8.87
CA PRO A 330 -18.76 -29.07 -10.11
C PRO A 330 -19.36 -28.30 -11.29
N ALA A 331 -20.68 -28.04 -11.25
CA ALA A 331 -21.38 -27.23 -12.24
C ALA A 331 -21.11 -25.73 -12.10
N VAL A 332 -20.52 -25.29 -10.98
CA VAL A 332 -20.19 -23.89 -10.69
C VAL A 332 -18.70 -23.69 -10.88
N GLU A 333 -18.33 -22.99 -11.96
CA GLU A 333 -16.93 -22.69 -12.28
C GLU A 333 -16.36 -21.63 -11.34
N ASP A 334 -17.15 -20.56 -11.06
CA ASP A 334 -16.73 -19.46 -10.21
C ASP A 334 -17.96 -18.76 -9.59
N THR A 335 -17.74 -18.14 -8.42
CA THR A 335 -18.76 -17.34 -7.74
C THR A 335 -18.18 -15.99 -7.33
N SER A 336 -18.81 -14.90 -7.79
CA SER A 336 -18.46 -13.54 -7.39
C SER A 336 -19.55 -12.94 -6.51
N GLY A 337 -19.15 -12.08 -5.56
CA GLY A 337 -20.11 -11.40 -4.67
C GLY A 337 -20.69 -12.28 -3.55
N ILE A 338 -20.30 -13.55 -3.44
CA ILE A 338 -20.47 -14.27 -2.18
C ILE A 338 -19.47 -13.68 -1.22
N ASP A 339 -19.90 -12.64 -0.55
CA ASP A 339 -19.22 -12.27 0.65
C ASP A 339 -19.44 -13.44 1.63
N ARG A 340 -18.40 -14.26 1.84
CA ARG A 340 -18.39 -15.37 2.83
C ARG A 340 -18.74 -14.88 4.25
N ARG A 341 -19.16 -13.64 4.35
CA ARG A 341 -19.44 -12.84 5.52
C ARG A 341 -20.93 -12.58 5.72
N SER A 342 -21.86 -13.04 4.89
CA SER A 342 -23.29 -12.81 5.11
C SER A 342 -23.95 -14.06 5.64
N MET A 343 -24.13 -14.10 6.96
CA MET A 343 -24.84 -15.19 7.60
C MET A 343 -25.87 -14.69 8.61
N ARG A 344 -26.94 -15.45 8.76
CA ARG A 344 -28.04 -15.15 9.66
C ARG A 344 -27.57 -14.93 11.08
N THR A 345 -28.05 -13.88 11.72
CA THR A 345 -27.93 -13.69 13.17
C THR A 345 -28.78 -14.77 13.84
N PRO A 346 -28.18 -15.62 14.71
CA PRO A 346 -28.98 -16.60 15.48
C PRO A 346 -29.93 -15.86 16.43
N ASP A 347 -31.12 -16.40 16.58
CA ASP A 347 -32.11 -15.90 17.53
C ASP A 347 -31.82 -16.38 18.96
N GLY A 348 -32.09 -15.53 19.95
CA GLY A 348 -31.97 -15.87 21.36
C GLY A 348 -31.08 -14.94 22.21
N ALA A 349 -31.07 -15.15 23.51
CA ALA A 349 -30.35 -14.30 24.47
C ALA A 349 -28.82 -14.46 24.40
N PHE A 350 -28.33 -15.67 24.17
CA PHE A 350 -26.88 -15.92 24.08
C PHE A 350 -26.25 -15.32 22.82
N PRO A 351 -26.85 -15.48 21.62
CA PRO A 351 -26.43 -14.75 20.43
C PRO A 351 -26.46 -13.22 20.61
N TRP A 352 -27.49 -12.70 21.27
CA TRP A 352 -27.57 -11.26 21.57
C TRP A 352 -26.40 -10.81 22.46
N LEU A 353 -26.11 -11.52 23.53
CA LEU A 353 -24.96 -11.21 24.41
C LEU A 353 -23.63 -11.30 23.64
N TYR A 354 -23.47 -12.31 22.81
CA TYR A 354 -22.29 -12.47 21.94
C TYR A 354 -22.14 -11.31 20.97
N LEU A 355 -23.24 -10.85 20.36
CA LEU A 355 -23.27 -9.66 19.51
C LEU A 355 -22.88 -8.39 20.28
N GLN A 356 -23.36 -8.23 21.52
CA GLN A 356 -22.97 -7.11 22.36
C GLN A 356 -21.49 -7.16 22.74
N LEU A 357 -20.97 -8.35 23.04
CA LEU A 357 -19.53 -8.53 23.29
C LEU A 357 -18.68 -8.26 22.05
N GLN A 358 -19.11 -8.73 20.88
CA GLN A 358 -18.43 -8.43 19.61
C GLN A 358 -18.46 -6.94 19.28
N ARG A 359 -19.51 -6.22 19.69
CA ARG A 359 -19.62 -4.78 19.54
C ARG A 359 -18.42 -4.04 20.09
N TYR A 360 -17.90 -4.52 21.23
CA TYR A 360 -16.83 -3.87 21.98
C TYR A 360 -15.49 -4.61 21.92
N VAL A 361 -15.49 -5.88 21.56
CA VAL A 361 -14.28 -6.73 21.56
C VAL A 361 -14.23 -7.59 20.29
N PRO A 362 -13.77 -7.05 19.16
CA PRO A 362 -13.79 -7.71 17.86
C PRO A 362 -12.99 -9.03 17.80
N ILE A 363 -12.07 -9.27 18.75
CA ILE A 363 -11.27 -10.51 18.82
C ILE A 363 -12.09 -11.72 19.26
N ILE A 364 -13.13 -11.54 20.06
CA ILE A 364 -13.97 -12.63 20.60
C ILE A 364 -14.74 -13.38 19.50
N ARG A 365 -14.88 -12.77 18.35
CA ARG A 365 -15.55 -13.31 17.15
C ARG A 365 -15.05 -14.69 16.67
N LEU A 366 -13.87 -15.07 17.05
CA LEU A 366 -13.05 -15.90 16.18
C LEU A 366 -13.39 -17.37 16.12
N ARG A 367 -14.26 -17.94 16.95
CA ARG A 367 -14.47 -19.38 16.89
C ARG A 367 -15.82 -19.90 17.38
N LEU A 368 -16.63 -19.09 18.03
CA LEU A 368 -17.86 -19.57 18.66
C LEU A 368 -19.01 -19.80 17.67
N PHE A 369 -19.03 -19.00 16.58
CA PHE A 369 -20.05 -19.10 15.55
C PHE A 369 -19.40 -18.90 14.18
N PRO A 370 -18.91 -19.96 13.54
CA PRO A 370 -18.43 -19.85 12.16
C PRO A 370 -19.60 -19.44 11.28
N GLY A 371 -19.43 -18.39 10.57
CA GLY A 371 -20.39 -18.04 9.56
C GLY A 371 -21.06 -16.68 9.64
N PHE A 372 -20.64 -15.77 10.51
CA PHE A 372 -21.17 -14.41 10.55
C PHE A 372 -20.32 -13.43 9.77
N VAL A 373 -20.97 -12.53 9.04
CA VAL A 373 -20.36 -11.39 8.40
C VAL A 373 -20.26 -10.24 9.34
N THR A 374 -19.19 -9.53 9.17
CA THR A 374 -18.97 -8.35 9.95
C THR A 374 -18.38 -7.26 9.10
N THR A 375 -19.06 -6.14 9.01
CA THR A 375 -18.43 -4.86 8.73
C THR A 375 -17.86 -4.33 10.03
N THR A 376 -16.65 -3.80 10.02
CA THR A 376 -15.98 -3.36 11.24
C THR A 376 -15.93 -1.85 11.31
N ASN A 377 -16.17 -1.26 12.47
CA ASN A 377 -15.77 0.11 12.80
C ASN A 377 -14.27 0.22 13.11
N ALA A 378 -13.48 -0.81 12.78
CA ALA A 378 -12.04 -0.83 13.01
C ALA A 378 -11.33 0.24 12.19
N GLU A 379 -11.75 0.44 10.95
CA GLU A 379 -11.19 1.46 10.06
C GLU A 379 -11.50 2.88 10.56
N PRO A 380 -12.75 3.27 10.87
CA PRO A 380 -13.06 4.55 11.48
C PRO A 380 -12.29 4.80 12.78
N TRP A 381 -12.20 3.82 13.69
CA TRP A 381 -11.42 3.96 14.91
C TRP A 381 -9.93 4.23 14.65
N LEU A 382 -9.31 3.48 13.75
CA LEU A 382 -7.91 3.69 13.39
C LEU A 382 -7.69 5.04 12.71
N THR A 383 -8.64 5.48 11.90
CA THR A 383 -8.63 6.79 11.25
C THR A 383 -8.65 7.91 12.29
N ASP A 384 -9.55 7.84 13.27
CA ASP A 384 -9.65 8.79 14.36
C ASP A 384 -8.38 8.80 15.24
N VAL A 385 -7.89 7.64 15.64
CA VAL A 385 -6.64 7.53 16.40
C VAL A 385 -5.47 8.14 15.62
N THR A 386 -5.39 7.86 14.33
CA THR A 386 -4.33 8.39 13.47
C THR A 386 -4.41 9.91 13.31
N PHE A 387 -5.61 10.46 13.35
CA PHE A 387 -5.82 11.91 13.32
C PHE A 387 -5.54 12.57 14.68
N PHE A 388 -6.18 12.09 15.74
CA PHE A 388 -6.17 12.80 17.04
C PHE A 388 -4.87 12.63 17.84
N ILE A 389 -4.22 11.48 17.80
CA ILE A 389 -3.01 11.23 18.60
C ILE A 389 -1.87 12.17 18.25
N PRO A 390 -1.52 12.46 16.99
CA PRO A 390 -0.47 13.42 16.67
C PRO A 390 -0.78 14.83 17.18
N TRP A 391 -2.02 15.30 17.04
CA TRP A 391 -2.44 16.60 17.57
C TRP A 391 -2.39 16.66 19.09
N PHE A 392 -2.81 15.61 19.77
CA PHE A 392 -2.72 15.49 21.22
C PHE A 392 -1.26 15.56 21.69
N VAL A 393 -0.36 14.80 21.07
CA VAL A 393 1.08 14.80 21.38
C VAL A 393 1.67 16.20 21.16
N LEU A 394 1.35 16.83 20.02
CA LEU A 394 1.80 18.18 19.71
C LEU A 394 1.32 19.20 20.75
N ALA A 395 0.04 19.19 21.08
CA ALA A 395 -0.53 20.10 22.06
C ALA A 395 0.11 19.93 23.44
N VAL A 396 0.24 18.70 23.94
CA VAL A 396 0.85 18.39 25.24
C VAL A 396 2.30 18.89 25.30
N GLU A 397 3.10 18.63 24.28
CA GLU A 397 4.51 19.04 24.30
C GLU A 397 4.71 20.54 24.04
N LEU A 398 3.85 21.17 23.25
CA LEU A 398 3.88 22.64 23.09
C LEU A 398 3.55 23.35 24.42
N VAL A 399 2.48 22.92 25.12
CA VAL A 399 2.10 23.49 26.42
C VAL A 399 3.25 23.32 27.41
N ARG A 400 3.89 22.15 27.46
CA ARG A 400 5.05 21.90 28.32
C ARG A 400 6.24 22.77 27.97
N THR A 401 6.54 22.91 26.67
CA THR A 401 7.68 23.71 26.20
C THR A 401 7.49 25.18 26.52
N ILE A 402 6.27 25.69 26.43
CA ILE A 402 5.93 27.08 26.78
C ILE A 402 6.00 27.29 28.30
N GLY A 403 5.44 26.37 29.10
CA GLY A 403 5.38 26.49 30.58
C GLY A 403 6.75 26.42 31.26
N VAL A 404 7.74 25.78 30.64
CA VAL A 404 9.08 25.59 31.23
C VAL A 404 10.08 26.69 30.84
N ARG A 405 9.69 27.63 29.96
CA ARG A 405 10.59 28.69 29.43
C ARG A 405 11.14 29.63 30.53
N GLN A 406 10.60 29.59 31.75
CA GLN A 406 10.98 30.48 32.85
C GLN A 406 12.07 29.93 33.80
N ASP A 407 12.45 28.61 33.65
CA ASP A 407 13.39 27.97 34.56
C ASP A 407 14.51 27.30 33.74
N THR A 408 15.76 27.72 33.92
CA THR A 408 16.93 27.33 33.11
C THR A 408 17.26 25.83 33.19
N ASP A 409 17.08 25.20 34.34
CA ASP A 409 17.38 23.76 34.51
C ASP A 409 16.25 22.87 33.98
N ARG A 410 15.02 23.33 34.08
CA ARG A 410 13.85 22.67 33.49
C ARG A 410 13.79 22.82 31.98
N GLY A 411 14.42 23.88 31.42
CA GLY A 411 14.48 24.12 29.98
C GLY A 411 15.19 22.99 29.21
N ALA A 412 16.25 22.39 29.79
CA ALA A 412 16.93 21.26 29.15
C ALA A 412 16.07 19.99 29.13
N ALA A 413 15.31 19.75 30.20
CA ALA A 413 14.38 18.63 30.27
C ALA A 413 13.19 18.78 29.29
N ALA A 414 12.65 19.99 29.16
CA ALA A 414 11.55 20.29 28.22
C ALA A 414 11.97 20.08 26.76
N LEU A 415 13.19 20.55 26.40
CA LEU A 415 13.73 20.33 25.06
C LEU A 415 14.00 18.84 24.76
N ALA A 416 14.31 18.05 25.78
CA ALA A 416 14.44 16.61 25.62
C ALA A 416 13.13 15.93 25.26
N HIS A 417 12.02 16.41 25.81
CA HIS A 417 10.67 15.90 25.51
C HIS A 417 10.15 16.39 24.17
N ALA A 418 10.47 17.64 23.77
CA ALA A 418 10.07 18.21 22.47
C ALA A 418 10.58 17.41 21.25
N ARG A 419 11.49 16.45 21.43
CA ARG A 419 11.98 15.56 20.36
C ARG A 419 10.90 14.74 19.68
N ILE A 420 9.75 14.55 20.30
CA ILE A 420 8.60 13.85 19.72
C ILE A 420 7.85 14.72 18.70
N ILE A 421 7.97 16.06 18.80
CA ILE A 421 7.22 17.01 17.97
C ILE A 421 7.42 16.76 16.47
N PRO A 422 8.64 16.55 15.95
CA PRO A 422 8.82 16.25 14.53
C PRO A 422 8.03 15.01 14.07
N ALA A 423 7.94 13.98 14.90
CA ALA A 423 7.17 12.78 14.57
C ALA A 423 5.65 13.07 14.56
N ALA A 424 5.15 13.88 15.49
CA ALA A 424 3.77 14.32 15.49
C ALA A 424 3.44 15.16 14.24
N VAL A 425 4.32 16.10 13.88
CA VAL A 425 4.18 16.92 12.65
C VAL A 425 4.20 16.05 11.41
N LEU A 426 5.12 15.09 11.31
CA LEU A 426 5.16 14.16 10.18
C LEU A 426 3.87 13.33 10.08
N SER A 427 3.37 12.84 11.19
CA SER A 427 2.12 12.07 11.21
C SER A 427 0.92 12.92 10.77
N ILE A 428 0.84 14.19 11.18
CA ILE A 428 -0.18 15.14 10.71
C ILE A 428 -0.07 15.36 9.20
N ILE A 429 1.14 15.57 8.70
CA ILE A 429 1.36 15.77 7.25
C ILE A 429 0.98 14.51 6.48
N THR A 430 1.38 13.34 6.94
CA THR A 430 1.09 12.08 6.23
C THR A 430 -0.38 11.69 6.28
N TYR A 431 -1.15 12.20 7.25
CA TYR A 431 -2.60 12.00 7.31
C TYR A 431 -3.33 12.49 6.05
N GLN A 432 -2.79 13.50 5.36
CA GLN A 432 -3.38 13.95 4.09
C GLN A 432 -3.50 12.84 3.02
N THR A 433 -2.77 11.72 3.17
CA THR A 433 -2.95 10.58 2.26
C THR A 433 -4.34 9.95 2.39
N LEU A 434 -4.96 10.03 3.57
CA LEU A 434 -6.31 9.53 3.82
C LEU A 434 -7.40 10.43 3.25
N ILE A 435 -7.09 11.71 2.97
CA ILE A 435 -8.00 12.64 2.32
C ILE A 435 -8.06 12.36 0.80
N ARG A 436 -7.02 11.73 0.24
CA ARG A 436 -6.89 11.47 -1.20
C ARG A 436 -7.40 10.10 -1.65
N ALA A 437 -7.56 9.19 -0.74
CA ALA A 437 -8.03 7.83 -1.01
C ALA A 437 -8.65 7.24 0.24
N SER A 438 -9.54 6.27 0.07
CA SER A 438 -10.23 5.63 1.17
C SER A 438 -9.27 5.03 2.21
N PRO A 439 -9.60 5.10 3.51
CA PRO A 439 -8.74 4.61 4.60
C PRO A 439 -8.38 3.14 4.48
N ASP A 440 -9.27 2.30 3.93
CA ASP A 440 -9.05 0.87 3.69
C ASP A 440 -7.77 0.60 2.87
N SER A 441 -7.41 1.54 1.99
CA SER A 441 -6.25 1.40 1.12
C SER A 441 -4.99 2.10 1.65
N ARG A 442 -5.09 2.97 2.66
CA ARG A 442 -3.99 3.89 3.03
C ARG A 442 -3.59 3.88 4.51
N LEU A 443 -4.45 3.46 5.42
CA LEU A 443 -4.12 3.44 6.85
C LEU A 443 -2.86 2.64 7.16
N GLY A 444 -2.69 1.47 6.56
CA GLY A 444 -1.50 0.64 6.77
C GLY A 444 -0.18 1.34 6.42
N ASP A 445 -0.22 2.35 5.54
CA ASP A 445 0.97 3.07 5.09
C ASP A 445 1.54 4.02 6.16
N ILE A 446 0.71 4.52 7.08
CA ILE A 446 1.06 5.61 8.01
C ILE A 446 0.94 5.22 9.48
N VAL A 447 0.27 4.13 9.80
CA VAL A 447 -0.02 3.71 11.19
C VAL A 447 1.23 3.39 12.02
N ALA A 448 2.36 3.07 11.40
CA ALA A 448 3.62 2.82 12.13
C ALA A 448 4.03 4.02 13.01
N LEU A 449 3.92 5.26 12.48
CA LEU A 449 4.17 6.47 13.27
C LEU A 449 3.08 6.69 14.33
N THR A 450 1.83 6.44 13.98
CA THR A 450 0.70 6.53 14.94
C THR A 450 0.89 5.58 16.11
N GLY A 451 1.28 4.33 15.84
CA GLY A 451 1.58 3.34 16.89
C GLY A 451 2.69 3.80 17.83
N PHE A 452 3.74 4.39 17.30
CA PHE A 452 4.82 5.00 18.08
C PHE A 452 4.31 6.16 18.96
N LEU A 453 3.57 7.10 18.37
CA LEU A 453 3.03 8.27 19.08
C LEU A 453 2.01 7.86 20.15
N LEU A 454 1.15 6.88 19.86
CA LEU A 454 0.19 6.33 20.81
C LEU A 454 0.88 5.66 22.00
N ALA A 455 1.90 4.85 21.76
CA ALA A 455 2.67 4.21 22.82
C ALA A 455 3.39 5.23 23.69
N TRP A 456 3.95 6.29 23.10
CA TRP A 456 4.56 7.39 23.83
C TRP A 456 3.51 8.17 24.65
N ALA A 457 2.37 8.51 24.05
CA ALA A 457 1.27 9.20 24.76
C ALA A 457 0.74 8.35 25.93
N ALA A 458 0.53 7.07 25.70
CA ALA A 458 0.10 6.12 26.73
C ALA A 458 1.10 6.05 27.89
N TRP A 459 2.41 6.01 27.60
CA TRP A 459 3.45 6.06 28.62
C TRP A 459 3.38 7.36 29.44
N ARG A 460 3.20 8.50 28.77
CA ARG A 460 3.09 9.80 29.44
C ARG A 460 1.84 9.86 30.34
N MET A 461 0.71 9.35 29.87
CA MET A 461 -0.51 9.25 30.67
C MET A 461 -0.36 8.29 31.85
N TRP A 462 0.38 7.18 31.66
CA TRP A 462 0.64 6.20 32.71
C TRP A 462 1.47 6.77 33.86
N THR A 463 2.37 7.70 33.59
CA THR A 463 3.24 8.35 34.59
C THR A 463 2.57 9.46 35.36
N LEU A 464 1.32 9.82 35.06
CA LEU A 464 0.56 10.79 35.83
C LEU A 464 0.35 10.30 37.25
N SER A 465 0.45 11.23 38.20
CA SER A 465 0.23 11.00 39.64
C SER A 465 -1.08 11.65 40.13
N GLY A 466 -1.44 11.38 41.36
CA GLY A 466 -2.67 11.95 41.98
C GLY A 466 -3.95 11.23 41.57
N ILE A 467 -5.10 11.88 41.78
CA ILE A 467 -6.43 11.30 41.55
C ILE A 467 -6.68 11.02 40.07
N ALA A 468 -6.10 11.82 39.16
CA ALA A 468 -6.24 11.66 37.73
C ALA A 468 -5.84 10.26 37.24
N ARG A 469 -4.90 9.58 37.91
CA ARG A 469 -4.44 8.23 37.53
C ARG A 469 -5.56 7.18 37.47
N PHE A 470 -6.56 7.32 38.35
CA PHE A 470 -7.65 6.35 38.46
C PHE A 470 -8.60 6.39 37.24
N VAL A 471 -8.70 7.53 36.56
CA VAL A 471 -9.50 7.68 35.34
C VAL A 471 -8.64 7.50 34.11
N VAL A 472 -7.46 8.14 34.09
CA VAL A 472 -6.61 8.17 32.86
C VAL A 472 -6.03 6.79 32.51
N ARG A 473 -5.61 5.99 33.50
CA ARG A 473 -5.05 4.67 33.24
C ARG A 473 -6.05 3.70 32.63
N PRO A 474 -7.26 3.49 33.17
CA PRO A 474 -8.27 2.66 32.53
C PRO A 474 -8.62 3.12 31.11
N VAL A 475 -8.79 4.43 30.89
CA VAL A 475 -9.06 4.99 29.57
C VAL A 475 -7.90 4.69 28.61
N THR A 476 -6.66 4.88 29.06
CA THR A 476 -5.46 4.56 28.25
C THR A 476 -5.43 3.08 27.87
N VAL A 477 -5.71 2.18 28.80
CA VAL A 477 -5.78 0.73 28.53
C VAL A 477 -6.89 0.43 27.53
N ALA A 478 -8.07 1.01 27.70
CA ALA A 478 -9.20 0.82 26.79
C ALA A 478 -8.85 1.28 25.36
N VAL A 479 -8.26 2.47 25.21
CA VAL A 479 -7.80 2.99 23.91
C VAL A 479 -6.76 2.08 23.28
N LEU A 480 -5.77 1.60 24.05
CA LEU A 480 -4.74 0.69 23.53
C LEU A 480 -5.35 -0.64 23.06
N LEU A 481 -6.18 -1.26 23.90
CA LEU A 481 -6.82 -2.53 23.57
C LEU A 481 -7.72 -2.39 22.34
N LEU A 482 -8.49 -1.32 22.26
CA LEU A 482 -9.37 -1.04 21.14
C LEU A 482 -8.57 -0.81 19.86
N THR A 483 -7.46 -0.07 19.95
CA THR A 483 -6.60 0.17 18.78
C THR A 483 -5.91 -1.11 18.29
N VAL A 484 -5.41 -1.95 19.21
CA VAL A 484 -4.83 -3.26 18.85
C VAL A 484 -5.89 -4.15 18.20
N ALA A 485 -7.07 -4.24 18.81
CA ALA A 485 -8.16 -5.04 18.27
C ALA A 485 -8.59 -4.55 16.86
N SER A 486 -8.70 -3.23 16.70
CA SER A 486 -9.03 -2.61 15.42
C SER A 486 -7.94 -2.85 14.38
N ALA A 487 -6.66 -2.77 14.75
CA ALA A 487 -5.55 -3.07 13.83
C ALA A 487 -5.57 -4.54 13.35
N ILE A 488 -5.82 -5.47 14.27
CA ILE A 488 -5.93 -6.91 13.94
C ILE A 488 -7.13 -7.16 13.01
N ALA A 489 -8.26 -6.51 13.27
CA ALA A 489 -9.46 -6.66 12.45
C ALA A 489 -9.27 -6.04 11.06
N TYR A 490 -8.77 -4.82 10.99
CA TYR A 490 -8.49 -4.10 9.75
C TYR A 490 -7.53 -4.86 8.84
N GLY A 491 -6.40 -5.34 9.36
CA GLY A 491 -5.41 -6.09 8.58
C GLY A 491 -5.78 -7.55 8.32
N HIS A 492 -6.97 -7.99 8.73
CA HIS A 492 -7.41 -9.39 8.58
C HIS A 492 -6.37 -10.40 9.08
N VAL A 493 -5.63 -10.04 10.15
CA VAL A 493 -4.46 -10.80 10.63
C VAL A 493 -4.81 -12.25 10.92
N THR A 494 -5.96 -12.51 11.50
CA THR A 494 -6.39 -13.88 11.83
C THR A 494 -6.56 -14.77 10.61
N THR A 495 -7.18 -14.25 9.55
CA THR A 495 -7.35 -14.99 8.28
C THR A 495 -5.99 -15.21 7.60
N ARG A 496 -5.13 -14.19 7.62
CA ARG A 496 -3.79 -14.27 7.01
C ARG A 496 -2.87 -15.23 7.77
N VAL A 497 -2.89 -15.20 9.11
CA VAL A 497 -2.08 -16.08 9.95
C VAL A 497 -2.61 -17.53 9.90
N SER A 498 -3.91 -17.76 9.88
CA SER A 498 -4.45 -19.13 9.68
C SER A 498 -4.02 -19.70 8.32
N GLY A 499 -3.95 -18.86 7.28
CA GLY A 499 -3.43 -19.27 5.96
C GLY A 499 -1.94 -19.63 5.94
N VAL A 500 -1.17 -19.29 6.99
CA VAL A 500 0.27 -19.62 7.09
C VAL A 500 0.53 -20.99 7.68
N GLY A 501 -0.52 -21.67 8.17
CA GLY A 501 -0.38 -23.02 8.73
C GLY A 501 0.13 -23.02 10.17
N VAL A 502 -0.11 -21.95 10.92
CA VAL A 502 0.18 -21.88 12.37
C VAL A 502 -0.64 -22.91 13.16
N ASP A 503 -1.68 -23.44 12.55
CA ASP A 503 -2.58 -24.46 13.05
C ASP A 503 -2.01 -25.90 12.94
N GLY A 504 -0.82 -26.07 12.34
CA GLY A 504 -0.14 -27.37 12.32
C GLY A 504 1.10 -27.45 11.42
N PRO A 505 2.04 -28.36 11.74
CA PRO A 505 3.30 -28.48 11.00
C PRO A 505 3.10 -28.88 9.52
N ILE A 506 2.07 -29.66 9.22
CA ILE A 506 1.75 -30.11 7.85
C ILE A 506 1.33 -28.90 6.99
N ASN A 507 0.48 -28.02 7.54
CA ASN A 507 0.02 -26.84 6.84
C ASN A 507 1.16 -25.82 6.67
N PHE A 508 2.05 -25.71 7.66
CA PHE A 508 3.25 -24.89 7.54
C PHE A 508 4.17 -25.37 6.41
N VAL A 509 4.47 -26.67 6.35
CA VAL A 509 5.29 -27.26 5.27
C VAL A 509 4.62 -27.07 3.90
N ARG A 510 3.31 -27.27 3.80
CA ARG A 510 2.56 -27.00 2.58
C ARG A 510 2.66 -25.53 2.16
N ARG A 511 2.57 -24.60 3.10
CA ARG A 511 2.73 -23.17 2.81
C ARG A 511 4.15 -22.85 2.37
N LEU A 512 5.15 -23.41 3.03
CA LEU A 512 6.55 -23.23 2.67
C LEU A 512 6.84 -23.77 1.24
N SER A 513 6.30 -24.92 0.89
CA SER A 513 6.41 -25.46 -0.48
C SER A 513 5.70 -24.57 -1.49
N GLY A 514 4.53 -24.02 -1.14
CA GLY A 514 3.80 -23.06 -1.97
C GLY A 514 4.62 -21.76 -2.24
N VAL A 515 5.32 -21.26 -1.21
CA VAL A 515 6.27 -20.15 -1.43
C VAL A 515 7.38 -20.58 -2.38
N GLY A 516 7.92 -21.79 -2.27
CA GLY A 516 8.94 -22.32 -3.21
C GLY A 516 8.47 -22.29 -4.66
N VAL A 517 7.21 -22.60 -4.93
CA VAL A 517 6.60 -22.56 -6.27
C VAL A 517 6.65 -21.15 -6.87
N LEU A 518 6.49 -20.09 -6.05
CA LEU A 518 6.60 -18.71 -6.52
C LEU A 518 7.98 -18.34 -7.09
N TYR A 519 9.02 -19.09 -6.72
CA TYR A 519 10.40 -18.87 -7.19
C TYR A 519 10.80 -19.78 -8.37
N SER A 520 10.10 -20.87 -8.58
CA SER A 520 10.43 -21.87 -9.60
C SER A 520 9.50 -21.85 -10.81
N THR A 521 8.28 -21.30 -10.66
CA THR A 521 7.27 -21.32 -11.72
C THR A 521 7.20 -19.95 -12.40
N ARG A 522 7.20 -19.95 -13.74
CA ARG A 522 7.02 -18.72 -14.52
C ARG A 522 5.72 -18.02 -14.14
N PRO A 523 5.70 -16.69 -13.97
CA PRO A 523 4.50 -15.95 -13.57
C PRO A 523 3.27 -16.22 -14.45
N LEU A 524 3.46 -16.33 -15.76
CA LEU A 524 2.39 -16.67 -16.69
C LEU A 524 1.75 -18.03 -16.34
N ASP A 525 2.54 -19.04 -16.03
CA ASP A 525 2.04 -20.39 -15.75
C ASP A 525 1.42 -20.47 -14.34
N LEU A 526 1.88 -19.62 -13.43
CA LEU A 526 1.37 -19.56 -12.07
C LEU A 526 0.03 -18.81 -11.97
N TYR A 527 -0.06 -17.63 -12.63
CA TYR A 527 -1.22 -16.73 -12.50
C TYR A 527 -2.19 -16.80 -13.69
N ALA A 528 -1.74 -17.35 -14.81
CA ALA A 528 -2.51 -17.54 -16.02
C ALA A 528 -2.35 -18.98 -16.57
N PRO A 529 -2.65 -20.02 -15.78
CA PRO A 529 -2.51 -21.41 -16.24
C PRO A 529 -3.42 -21.69 -17.45
N PRO A 530 -3.16 -22.78 -18.20
CA PRO A 530 -4.08 -23.23 -19.21
C PRO A 530 -5.51 -23.42 -18.65
N GLY A 531 -6.51 -22.86 -19.33
CA GLY A 531 -7.89 -22.86 -18.85
C GLY A 531 -8.26 -21.70 -17.91
N ALA A 532 -7.32 -20.80 -17.60
CA ALA A 532 -7.63 -19.58 -16.86
C ALA A 532 -8.69 -18.73 -17.57
N THR A 533 -9.43 -17.96 -16.78
CA THR A 533 -10.50 -17.07 -17.26
C THR A 533 -10.12 -15.60 -17.15
N GLY A 534 -10.90 -14.72 -17.73
CA GLY A 534 -10.74 -13.27 -17.60
C GLY A 534 -9.37 -12.77 -18.03
N LEU A 535 -8.78 -11.92 -17.20
CA LEU A 535 -7.49 -11.26 -17.46
C LEU A 535 -6.32 -12.24 -17.64
N ALA A 536 -6.30 -13.31 -16.86
CA ALA A 536 -5.27 -14.34 -16.97
C ALA A 536 -5.30 -15.04 -18.33
N ARG A 537 -6.50 -15.38 -18.83
CA ARG A 537 -6.70 -15.94 -20.17
C ARG A 537 -6.23 -14.95 -21.25
N LEU A 538 -6.54 -13.67 -21.09
CA LEU A 538 -6.11 -12.63 -22.01
C LEU A 538 -4.57 -12.48 -22.03
N SER A 539 -3.94 -12.48 -20.87
CA SER A 539 -2.47 -12.43 -20.76
C SER A 539 -1.80 -13.62 -21.45
N ARG A 540 -2.37 -14.82 -21.30
CA ARG A 540 -1.87 -16.03 -21.97
C ARG A 540 -2.05 -15.93 -23.48
N TRP A 541 -3.22 -15.51 -23.94
CA TRP A 541 -3.45 -15.28 -25.38
C TRP A 541 -2.44 -14.29 -25.97
N LEU A 542 -2.20 -13.15 -25.31
CA LEU A 542 -1.19 -12.19 -25.77
C LEU A 542 0.19 -12.81 -25.85
N ASN A 543 0.58 -13.58 -24.85
CA ASN A 543 1.88 -14.27 -24.86
C ASN A 543 2.00 -15.26 -26.01
N GLU A 544 0.96 -16.05 -26.28
CA GLU A 544 0.96 -17.10 -27.30
C GLU A 544 0.74 -16.59 -28.72
N CYS A 545 0.09 -15.43 -28.90
CA CYS A 545 -0.39 -14.93 -30.18
C CYS A 545 0.33 -13.66 -30.70
N THR A 546 1.25 -13.10 -29.93
CA THR A 546 2.07 -11.96 -30.37
C THR A 546 3.56 -12.28 -30.31
N SER A 547 4.40 -11.58 -31.09
CA SER A 547 5.84 -11.77 -31.05
C SER A 547 6.44 -11.35 -29.67
N ASP A 548 7.65 -11.81 -29.36
CA ASP A 548 8.31 -11.47 -28.10
C ASP A 548 8.76 -9.99 -28.05
N THR A 549 8.86 -9.36 -29.21
CA THR A 549 9.14 -7.92 -29.36
C THR A 549 7.88 -7.06 -29.39
N ALA A 550 6.71 -7.67 -29.56
CA ALA A 550 5.45 -6.96 -29.62
C ALA A 550 5.15 -6.19 -28.33
N ARG A 551 4.53 -5.05 -28.51
CA ARG A 551 4.00 -4.21 -27.45
C ARG A 551 2.49 -4.19 -27.51
N VAL A 552 1.88 -3.93 -26.38
CA VAL A 552 0.43 -3.89 -26.24
C VAL A 552 0.03 -2.53 -25.67
N THR A 553 -1.08 -1.99 -26.12
CA THR A 553 -1.72 -0.85 -25.47
C THR A 553 -2.91 -1.35 -24.65
N LEU A 554 -3.03 -0.84 -23.44
CA LEU A 554 -4.19 -1.06 -22.60
C LEU A 554 -4.81 0.29 -22.20
N ILE A 555 -6.04 0.50 -22.62
CA ILE A 555 -6.87 1.63 -22.19
C ILE A 555 -7.64 1.19 -20.95
N GLY A 556 -7.20 1.68 -19.80
CA GLY A 556 -7.62 1.29 -18.47
C GLY A 556 -6.42 1.01 -17.55
N PHE A 557 -6.68 0.56 -16.33
CA PHE A 557 -5.64 0.32 -15.33
C PHE A 557 -5.57 -1.15 -14.93
N GLU A 558 -4.85 -1.97 -15.72
CA GLU A 558 -4.57 -3.38 -15.41
C GLU A 558 -3.14 -3.76 -15.82
N PRO A 559 -2.12 -3.18 -15.15
CA PRO A 559 -0.71 -3.35 -15.54
C PRO A 559 -0.21 -4.80 -15.44
N GLN A 560 -0.92 -5.67 -14.72
CA GLN A 560 -0.62 -7.11 -14.68
C GLN A 560 -0.64 -7.77 -16.06
N VAL A 561 -1.41 -7.24 -17.03
CA VAL A 561 -1.44 -7.74 -18.40
C VAL A 561 -0.05 -7.74 -19.02
N PHE A 562 0.69 -6.64 -18.89
CA PHE A 562 2.03 -6.50 -19.47
C PHE A 562 3.03 -7.46 -18.84
N PHE A 563 2.99 -7.56 -17.53
CA PHE A 563 3.91 -8.43 -16.80
C PHE A 563 3.61 -9.92 -17.07
N LEU A 564 2.34 -10.33 -16.95
CA LEU A 564 1.96 -11.73 -17.12
C LEU A 564 2.08 -12.19 -18.59
N SER A 565 1.74 -11.34 -19.56
CA SER A 565 1.92 -11.66 -20.97
C SER A 565 3.37 -11.61 -21.43
N GLU A 566 4.27 -11.06 -20.60
CA GLU A 566 5.66 -10.78 -20.98
C GLU A 566 5.75 -9.89 -22.22
N ARG A 567 4.82 -8.94 -22.35
CA ARG A 567 4.82 -7.92 -23.43
C ARG A 567 5.06 -6.54 -22.84
N GLY A 568 5.77 -5.71 -23.60
CA GLY A 568 5.94 -4.31 -23.22
C GLY A 568 4.68 -3.50 -23.48
N PHE A 569 4.56 -2.35 -22.83
CA PHE A 569 3.52 -1.38 -23.15
C PHE A 569 3.96 -0.47 -24.30
N ALA A 570 3.00 -0.09 -25.16
CA ALA A 570 3.27 0.73 -26.33
C ALA A 570 3.31 2.23 -25.98
N GLY A 571 3.98 3.01 -26.83
CA GLY A 571 4.01 4.47 -26.72
C GLY A 571 4.69 5.04 -25.48
N GLY A 572 5.22 4.17 -24.60
CA GLY A 572 5.83 4.57 -23.34
C GLY A 572 4.84 4.90 -22.22
N LEU A 573 3.56 4.55 -22.37
CA LEU A 573 2.54 4.67 -21.31
C LEU A 573 2.01 3.27 -20.93
N ALA A 574 2.17 2.91 -19.66
CA ALA A 574 1.67 1.64 -19.15
C ALA A 574 0.14 1.66 -18.87
N PHE A 575 -0.44 2.84 -18.76
CA PHE A 575 -1.89 3.02 -18.54
C PHE A 575 -2.32 4.42 -18.95
N TYR A 576 -3.61 4.57 -19.27
CA TYR A 576 -4.27 5.82 -19.59
C TYR A 576 -5.32 6.08 -18.51
N ASP A 577 -5.06 7.01 -17.61
CA ASP A 577 -5.92 7.30 -16.47
C ASP A 577 -5.92 8.81 -16.18
N LEU A 578 -7.07 9.36 -15.80
CA LEU A 578 -7.24 10.70 -15.26
C LEU A 578 -6.78 11.86 -16.14
N GLY A 579 -6.61 11.66 -17.43
CA GLY A 579 -6.13 12.70 -18.32
C GLY A 579 -4.64 13.07 -18.11
N TRP A 580 -3.86 12.25 -17.44
CA TRP A 580 -2.39 12.45 -17.31
C TRP A 580 -1.70 12.21 -18.65
N ASN A 581 -0.72 13.08 -18.97
CA ASN A 581 -0.05 13.09 -20.28
C ASN A 581 -1.05 13.29 -21.44
N SER A 582 -2.12 14.03 -21.22
CA SER A 582 -3.14 14.32 -22.23
C SER A 582 -2.82 15.55 -23.07
N ALA A 583 -1.77 16.32 -22.73
CA ALA A 583 -1.34 17.46 -23.52
C ALA A 583 -1.02 17.03 -24.97
N GLU A 584 -1.24 17.89 -25.94
CA GLU A 584 -1.08 17.61 -27.36
C GLU A 584 0.32 17.08 -27.68
N ASP A 585 1.37 17.73 -27.17
CA ASP A 585 2.77 17.31 -27.33
C ASP A 585 3.03 15.92 -26.72
N ASP A 586 2.42 15.60 -25.60
CA ASP A 586 2.58 14.32 -24.94
C ASP A 586 1.89 13.21 -25.75
N GLN A 587 0.71 13.48 -26.28
CA GLN A 587 0.02 12.53 -27.18
C GLN A 587 0.80 12.33 -28.49
N ALA A 588 1.36 13.40 -29.06
CA ALA A 588 2.19 13.32 -30.25
C ALA A 588 3.42 12.44 -30.01
N LEU A 589 4.10 12.58 -28.86
CA LEU A 589 5.24 11.76 -28.48
C LEU A 589 4.85 10.28 -28.29
N VAL A 590 3.70 10.01 -27.71
CA VAL A 590 3.17 8.64 -27.58
C VAL A 590 2.94 8.03 -28.95
N ILE A 591 2.32 8.74 -29.88
CA ILE A 591 2.06 8.31 -31.24
C ILE A 591 3.39 8.08 -32.01
N GLU A 592 4.35 9.00 -31.86
CA GLU A 592 5.68 8.85 -32.45
C GLU A 592 6.39 7.59 -31.98
N ARG A 593 6.39 7.33 -30.68
CA ARG A 593 6.95 6.09 -30.11
C ARG A 593 6.21 4.85 -30.59
N TRP A 594 4.89 4.90 -30.61
CA TRP A 594 4.03 3.81 -31.05
C TRP A 594 4.26 3.45 -32.53
N SER A 595 4.39 4.46 -33.43
CA SER A 595 4.64 4.25 -34.86
C SER A 595 5.96 3.52 -35.18
N ARG A 596 6.91 3.51 -34.23
CA ARG A 596 8.20 2.82 -34.34
C ARG A 596 8.19 1.44 -33.67
N GLN A 597 7.09 1.04 -33.07
CA GLN A 597 6.96 -0.20 -32.32
C GLN A 597 6.03 -1.17 -33.05
N GLU A 598 6.25 -2.45 -32.82
CA GLU A 598 5.32 -3.50 -33.24
C GLU A 598 4.17 -3.56 -32.23
N VAL A 599 3.00 -3.03 -32.59
CA VAL A 599 1.82 -2.97 -31.70
C VAL A 599 0.64 -3.64 -32.42
N PRO A 600 0.55 -4.98 -32.39
CA PRO A 600 -0.51 -5.70 -33.08
C PRO A 600 -1.89 -5.53 -32.43
N VAL A 601 -1.95 -5.20 -31.15
CA VAL A 601 -3.18 -5.23 -30.35
C VAL A 601 -3.33 -4.00 -29.46
N VAL A 602 -4.53 -3.46 -29.45
CA VAL A 602 -5.03 -2.50 -28.46
C VAL A 602 -6.17 -3.15 -27.67
N LEU A 603 -6.07 -3.09 -26.38
CA LEU A 603 -7.10 -3.54 -25.43
C LEU A 603 -7.78 -2.32 -24.82
N ALA A 604 -9.08 -2.23 -24.88
CA ALA A 604 -9.81 -1.11 -24.32
C ALA A 604 -10.91 -1.59 -23.38
N MET A 605 -10.84 -1.17 -22.11
CA MET A 605 -11.95 -1.37 -21.17
C MET A 605 -13.08 -0.45 -21.59
N ASP A 606 -14.27 -1.01 -21.84
CA ASP A 606 -15.41 -0.25 -22.36
C ASP A 606 -15.83 0.88 -21.40
N SER A 607 -15.69 0.67 -20.09
CA SER A 607 -15.94 1.70 -19.08
C SER A 607 -15.03 2.93 -19.19
N GLU A 608 -13.80 2.75 -19.71
CA GLU A 608 -12.79 3.80 -19.81
C GLU A 608 -12.76 4.45 -21.20
N TRP A 609 -13.39 3.83 -22.20
CA TRP A 609 -13.31 4.25 -23.59
C TRP A 609 -13.84 5.67 -23.83
N GLY A 610 -14.90 6.06 -23.11
CA GLY A 610 -15.49 7.40 -23.20
C GLY A 610 -14.59 8.50 -22.62
N SER A 611 -14.03 8.28 -21.45
CA SER A 611 -13.08 9.19 -20.81
C SER A 611 -11.78 9.30 -21.62
N PHE A 612 -11.23 8.15 -22.04
CA PHE A 612 -10.08 8.11 -22.92
C PHE A 612 -10.27 8.91 -24.21
N SER A 613 -11.40 8.75 -24.88
CA SER A 613 -11.69 9.46 -26.14
C SER A 613 -11.75 10.98 -25.97
N ARG A 614 -12.19 11.45 -24.81
CA ARG A 614 -12.23 12.88 -24.46
C ARG A 614 -10.85 13.42 -24.08
N ASP A 615 -10.11 12.66 -23.29
CA ASP A 615 -8.87 13.13 -22.67
C ASP A 615 -7.66 12.90 -23.59
N TYR A 616 -7.71 11.94 -24.52
CA TYR A 616 -6.64 11.60 -25.47
C TYR A 616 -7.13 11.58 -26.93
N PRO A 617 -7.67 12.69 -27.46
CA PRO A 617 -8.31 12.70 -28.79
C PRO A 617 -7.35 12.40 -29.92
N ALA A 618 -6.07 12.81 -29.85
CA ALA A 618 -5.09 12.52 -30.91
C ALA A 618 -4.73 11.01 -30.94
N ILE A 619 -4.51 10.39 -29.78
CA ILE A 619 -4.24 8.95 -29.71
C ILE A 619 -5.47 8.16 -30.15
N ARG A 620 -6.67 8.62 -29.77
CA ARG A 620 -7.92 8.02 -30.22
C ARG A 620 -8.04 8.05 -31.76
N GLY A 621 -7.81 9.19 -32.38
CA GLY A 621 -7.81 9.33 -33.85
C GLY A 621 -6.78 8.43 -34.54
N TRP A 622 -5.59 8.27 -33.92
CA TRP A 622 -4.58 7.35 -34.39
C TRP A 622 -5.08 5.89 -34.35
N ILE A 623 -5.70 5.48 -33.25
CA ILE A 623 -6.27 4.12 -33.13
C ILE A 623 -7.34 3.90 -34.18
N ASP A 624 -8.28 4.82 -34.35
CA ASP A 624 -9.35 4.70 -35.33
C ASP A 624 -8.85 4.60 -36.77
N ALA A 625 -7.72 5.26 -37.07
CA ALA A 625 -7.09 5.21 -38.39
C ALA A 625 -6.32 3.92 -38.69
N HIS A 626 -5.82 3.22 -37.67
CA HIS A 626 -4.85 2.12 -37.86
C HIS A 626 -5.33 0.77 -37.30
N TYR A 627 -6.44 0.73 -36.56
CA TYR A 627 -6.94 -0.49 -35.92
C TYR A 627 -8.40 -0.75 -36.26
N ASP A 628 -8.76 -2.02 -36.30
CA ASP A 628 -10.14 -2.48 -36.46
C ASP A 628 -10.58 -3.25 -35.21
N VAL A 629 -11.83 -3.09 -34.79
CA VAL A 629 -12.43 -3.88 -33.72
C VAL A 629 -12.59 -5.32 -34.21
N VAL A 630 -11.95 -6.27 -33.55
CA VAL A 630 -11.98 -7.68 -33.94
C VAL A 630 -12.77 -8.55 -32.97
N ALA A 631 -12.93 -8.11 -31.73
CA ALA A 631 -13.73 -8.84 -30.76
C ALA A 631 -14.19 -7.95 -29.60
N HIS A 632 -15.28 -8.39 -28.98
CA HIS A 632 -15.68 -7.98 -27.66
C HIS A 632 -15.56 -9.18 -26.71
N SER A 633 -14.94 -9.01 -25.60
CA SER A 633 -14.68 -10.06 -24.62
C SER A 633 -15.06 -9.61 -23.21
N ALA A 634 -15.32 -10.54 -22.33
CA ALA A 634 -15.50 -10.24 -20.91
C ALA A 634 -14.13 -10.22 -20.21
N PHE A 635 -13.90 -9.21 -19.42
CA PHE A 635 -12.74 -9.04 -18.57
C PHE A 635 -12.92 -9.71 -17.19
N ALA A 636 -11.88 -9.75 -16.37
CA ALA A 636 -11.98 -10.21 -14.99
C ALA A 636 -13.11 -9.50 -14.25
N GLY A 637 -14.00 -10.25 -13.63
CA GLY A 637 -15.19 -9.70 -12.96
C GLY A 637 -16.33 -9.26 -13.89
N GLY A 638 -16.34 -9.70 -15.17
CA GLY A 638 -17.41 -9.43 -16.12
C GLY A 638 -17.37 -8.04 -16.77
N LYS A 639 -16.29 -7.27 -16.58
CA LYS A 639 -16.14 -5.97 -17.25
C LYS A 639 -15.93 -6.19 -18.76
N PRO A 640 -16.71 -5.55 -19.62
CA PRO A 640 -16.55 -5.69 -21.06
C PRO A 640 -15.25 -5.05 -21.54
N LEU A 641 -14.63 -5.70 -22.50
CA LEU A 641 -13.36 -5.31 -23.10
C LEU A 641 -13.47 -5.40 -24.64
N THR A 642 -13.10 -4.32 -25.30
CA THR A 642 -12.95 -4.29 -26.75
C THR A 642 -11.51 -4.61 -27.14
N VAL A 643 -11.34 -5.55 -28.07
CA VAL A 643 -10.04 -5.94 -28.65
C VAL A 643 -9.97 -5.35 -30.06
N LEU A 644 -8.92 -4.56 -30.30
CA LEU A 644 -8.66 -3.97 -31.61
C LEU A 644 -7.35 -4.53 -32.16
N ALA A 645 -7.34 -4.91 -33.44
CA ALA A 645 -6.17 -5.43 -34.15
C ALA A 645 -5.64 -4.40 -35.16
N SER A 646 -4.33 -4.33 -35.28
CA SER A 646 -3.67 -3.43 -36.22
C SER A 646 -3.92 -3.88 -37.69
N ARG A 647 -4.31 -2.94 -38.54
CA ARG A 647 -4.44 -3.18 -40.01
C ARG A 647 -3.11 -3.55 -40.66
N SER A 648 -1.99 -3.11 -40.11
CA SER A 648 -0.65 -3.43 -40.64
C SER A 648 -0.12 -4.79 -40.20
N HIS A 649 -0.77 -5.44 -39.23
CA HIS A 649 -0.39 -6.76 -38.72
C HIS A 649 -1.56 -7.72 -38.87
N PRO A 650 -1.77 -8.30 -40.08
CA PRO A 650 -2.90 -9.20 -40.30
C PRO A 650 -2.76 -10.45 -39.41
N SER A 651 -3.90 -10.97 -38.99
CA SER A 651 -3.92 -12.22 -38.22
C SER A 651 -3.52 -13.39 -39.11
N VAL A 652 -2.74 -14.29 -38.53
CA VAL A 652 -2.28 -15.50 -39.20
C VAL A 652 -3.23 -16.67 -38.96
N ARG A 653 -3.84 -16.69 -37.80
CA ARG A 653 -4.77 -17.74 -37.35
C ARG A 653 -5.63 -17.24 -36.21
N GLU A 654 -6.66 -17.99 -35.86
CA GLU A 654 -7.43 -17.80 -34.62
C GLU A 654 -6.86 -18.64 -33.48
N HIS A 655 -6.88 -18.09 -32.27
CA HIS A 655 -6.50 -18.80 -31.06
C HIS A 655 -7.60 -19.73 -30.60
N GLN A 656 -7.29 -21.03 -30.47
CA GLN A 656 -8.30 -22.07 -30.23
C GLN A 656 -9.16 -21.85 -28.98
N SER A 657 -8.59 -21.35 -27.88
CA SER A 657 -9.35 -21.22 -26.62
C SER A 657 -10.11 -19.91 -26.49
N THR A 658 -9.71 -18.84 -27.19
CA THR A 658 -10.31 -17.51 -27.08
C THR A 658 -11.10 -17.08 -28.30
N GLY A 659 -10.88 -17.67 -29.47
CA GLY A 659 -11.40 -17.19 -30.75
C GLY A 659 -10.80 -15.85 -31.21
N LEU A 660 -9.77 -15.34 -30.48
CA LEU A 660 -9.12 -14.08 -30.81
C LEU A 660 -8.03 -14.27 -31.88
N PRO A 661 -7.70 -13.23 -32.66
CA PRO A 661 -6.67 -13.33 -33.69
C PRO A 661 -5.28 -13.54 -33.13
N CYS A 662 -4.47 -14.34 -33.81
CA CYS A 662 -3.04 -14.51 -33.56
C CYS A 662 -2.23 -13.83 -34.66
N PHE A 663 -1.13 -13.19 -34.29
CA PHE A 663 -0.27 -12.38 -35.15
C PHE A 663 1.10 -13.03 -35.37
N ARG A 664 1.31 -14.24 -34.84
CA ARG A 664 2.48 -15.09 -35.04
C ARG A 664 2.15 -16.54 -35.30
#